data_8e86551bc73c4b7169d317bc17f770b8
#
_entry.id   8e86551bc73c4b7169d317bc17f770b8
#
_cell.length_a   1.000
_cell.length_b   1.000
_cell.length_c   1.000
_cell.angle_alpha   90.00
_cell.angle_beta   90.00
_cell.angle_gamma   90.00
#
_symmetry.space_group_name_H-M   'P 1'
#
loop_
_entity.id
_entity.type
_entity.pdbx_description
1 polymer ?
#
loop_
_entity_poly.entity_id
_entity_poly.type
_entity_poly.pdbx_seq_one_letter_code
_entity_poly.pdbx_strand_id
1 'polypeptide(L)'
;TAIAGVAAFATESVIENVANNVSISFEGEDPADTPVMLAGIVGQMSGTTLGGQSAEAGCTNNGDITSGAIANTGNGGKGMQVAGICAYIKNTDGNFMGHCTNNGRVNAPSGRGGGLAGTFEKGTIANSTNAGLVEDDAVGQYAGQKDKYGIKRMGGLVGGSTSAECIIENCTNSGNVISHLGCRTGGFAGHNAGTIRTCKNTGAIIGNVTVAGSDYHGPGWACGYNKSASLISDCIGHGFVGDYDTYKDSPTTAPAAMHTSAVCHKRSNYDTEENTVDWTLPSYYDWELKQTVALHPGVKYTYYEFTNLPRKMHVLELDLTNDAVEISTSMADDLVPNPNGNNNSNNGKNIRETLSENCNRKRAEGQNIIAGINSGFFNSHDGFPRGLHIEEGRPDFVNNKSVRTSLTNHANAFTFFKDRTVSCGKKTFSGKIEVGGTEYEYHSINDTILRSGSTLQEANLYTARYKKIPHPDAPSLTNTLSKKALYVVAKNKSGNPVTVNDGWFEATVTQIADGRSTELAEAPYLTALDEWAVQLTGATAETLAGKLSVGSTLRIRADVTVNGISTPILTQNSTMYQFMVDGEDKSFDTDKYDPMTYVGIDKAGTKVCFFVIDGRQDWISMGVKFYEMVRIAQKFDCWNVTRFDGGGSTAMWLYTDGAGKVVNQPSDAKGERSCMNYLHVRIKQ
;
A
#
# COMPACT_ATOMS: atom_id res chain seq x y z
N THR A 1 18.44 -43.38 -13.35
CA THR A 1 17.91 -43.52 -14.72
C THR A 1 17.78 -42.15 -15.36
N ALA A 2 18.23 -42.00 -16.63
CA ALA A 2 18.07 -40.76 -17.40
C ALA A 2 17.35 -41.05 -18.71
N ILE A 3 16.39 -40.21 -19.03
CA ILE A 3 15.60 -40.28 -20.27
C ILE A 3 15.55 -38.86 -20.86
N ALA A 4 15.88 -38.70 -22.09
CA ALA A 4 15.86 -37.40 -22.77
C ALA A 4 15.68 -37.53 -24.27
N GLY A 5 15.26 -36.45 -24.90
CA GLY A 5 15.03 -36.39 -26.36
C GLY A 5 16.32 -36.46 -27.19
N VAL A 6 17.46 -36.00 -26.66
CA VAL A 6 18.74 -35.96 -27.38
C VAL A 6 19.80 -36.82 -26.71
N ALA A 7 20.11 -36.58 -25.45
CA ALA A 7 21.14 -37.36 -24.74
C ALA A 7 20.71 -37.66 -23.28
N ALA A 8 20.75 -38.96 -22.90
CA ALA A 8 20.50 -39.32 -21.50
C ALA A 8 21.57 -38.73 -20.55
N PHE A 9 22.85 -38.84 -21.00
CA PHE A 9 24.01 -38.32 -20.27
C PHE A 9 24.94 -37.56 -21.23
N ALA A 10 25.40 -36.37 -20.79
CA ALA A 10 26.40 -35.58 -21.50
C ALA A 10 27.54 -35.24 -20.52
N THR A 11 28.76 -35.59 -20.87
CA THR A 11 29.95 -35.37 -20.04
C THR A 11 31.04 -34.72 -20.90
N GLU A 12 31.60 -33.60 -20.42
CA GLU A 12 32.67 -32.85 -21.09
C GLU A 12 32.40 -32.65 -22.61
N SER A 13 31.15 -32.31 -22.91
CA SER A 13 30.61 -32.28 -24.27
C SER A 13 30.07 -30.89 -24.63
N VAL A 14 29.84 -30.66 -25.90
CA VAL A 14 29.15 -29.51 -26.45
C VAL A 14 27.92 -30.00 -27.24
N ILE A 15 26.74 -29.50 -26.92
CA ILE A 15 25.48 -29.80 -27.61
C ILE A 15 24.87 -28.47 -28.01
N GLU A 16 24.81 -28.17 -29.28
CA GLU A 16 24.33 -26.89 -29.82
C GLU A 16 23.33 -27.12 -30.97
N ASN A 17 22.45 -26.12 -31.15
CA ASN A 17 21.54 -26.05 -32.29
C ASN A 17 20.70 -27.34 -32.50
N VAL A 18 20.16 -27.88 -31.42
CA VAL A 18 19.27 -29.05 -31.45
C VAL A 18 17.88 -28.72 -30.98
N ALA A 19 16.87 -29.37 -31.55
CA ALA A 19 15.49 -29.24 -31.14
C ALA A 19 14.85 -30.59 -30.84
N ASN A 20 14.18 -30.70 -29.72
CA ASN A 20 13.25 -31.77 -29.42
C ASN A 20 11.81 -31.32 -29.78
N ASN A 21 11.17 -32.04 -30.69
CA ASN A 21 9.78 -31.78 -31.05
C ASN A 21 8.82 -32.92 -30.64
N VAL A 22 9.30 -33.82 -29.79
CA VAL A 22 8.55 -35.01 -29.36
C VAL A 22 8.26 -34.93 -27.87
N SER A 23 7.03 -35.21 -27.50
CA SER A 23 6.66 -35.34 -26.11
C SER A 23 7.25 -36.61 -25.49
N ILE A 24 7.74 -36.49 -24.24
CA ILE A 24 8.36 -37.57 -23.50
C ILE A 24 7.61 -37.80 -22.24
N SER A 25 7.10 -39.01 -22.03
CA SER A 25 6.44 -39.39 -20.79
C SER A 25 7.16 -40.56 -20.12
N PHE A 26 7.13 -40.54 -18.81
CA PHE A 26 7.62 -41.66 -17.99
C PHE A 26 6.54 -42.05 -16.99
N GLU A 27 6.10 -43.29 -17.06
CA GLU A 27 5.15 -43.89 -16.14
C GLU A 27 5.86 -45.10 -15.46
N GLY A 28 6.18 -44.94 -14.18
CA GLY A 28 6.86 -46.00 -13.45
C GLY A 28 7.15 -45.59 -12.01
N GLU A 29 7.53 -46.57 -11.19
CA GLU A 29 7.96 -46.33 -9.81
C GLU A 29 9.41 -45.85 -9.78
N ASP A 30 9.70 -44.87 -8.91
CA ASP A 30 11.05 -44.39 -8.65
C ASP A 30 11.83 -45.52 -7.93
N PRO A 31 12.95 -45.99 -8.47
CA PRO A 31 13.82 -46.90 -7.74
C PRO A 31 14.31 -46.18 -6.49
N ALA A 32 14.15 -46.79 -5.32
CA ALA A 32 14.31 -46.20 -3.99
C ALA A 32 15.61 -45.39 -3.75
N ASP A 33 16.64 -45.56 -4.53
CA ASP A 33 17.98 -45.01 -4.30
C ASP A 33 18.58 -44.20 -5.47
N THR A 34 17.90 -44.08 -6.62
CA THR A 34 18.47 -43.41 -7.81
C THR A 34 17.44 -42.43 -8.42
N PRO A 35 17.73 -41.15 -8.50
CA PRO A 35 16.78 -40.22 -9.11
C PRO A 35 16.53 -40.57 -10.57
N VAL A 36 15.27 -40.47 -11.00
CA VAL A 36 14.91 -40.52 -12.41
C VAL A 36 15.00 -39.08 -12.98
N MET A 37 15.75 -38.94 -14.06
CA MET A 37 15.99 -37.67 -14.75
C MET A 37 15.27 -37.72 -16.08
N LEU A 38 14.33 -36.78 -16.27
CA LEU A 38 13.48 -36.72 -17.45
C LEU A 38 13.58 -35.32 -18.08
N ALA A 39 14.03 -35.22 -19.35
CA ALA A 39 14.21 -33.92 -19.99
C ALA A 39 13.95 -33.93 -21.49
N GLY A 40 13.68 -32.75 -22.03
CA GLY A 40 13.52 -32.56 -23.48
C GLY A 40 14.84 -32.75 -24.25
N ILE A 41 15.97 -32.25 -23.74
CA ILE A 41 17.24 -32.28 -24.44
C ILE A 41 18.25 -33.20 -23.74
N VAL A 42 18.60 -32.94 -22.47
CA VAL A 42 19.63 -33.73 -21.76
C VAL A 42 19.13 -34.20 -20.41
N GLY A 43 19.23 -35.51 -20.15
CA GLY A 43 18.84 -36.05 -18.84
C GLY A 43 19.78 -35.58 -17.72
N GLN A 44 21.12 -35.71 -17.93
CA GLN A 44 22.13 -35.24 -16.99
C GLN A 44 23.33 -34.66 -17.75
N MET A 45 23.83 -33.50 -17.27
CA MET A 45 25.07 -32.89 -17.79
C MET A 45 26.13 -32.73 -16.70
N SER A 46 27.40 -32.84 -17.12
CA SER A 46 28.60 -32.76 -16.28
C SER A 46 29.76 -32.18 -17.10
N GLY A 47 30.29 -31.02 -16.74
CA GLY A 47 31.36 -30.33 -17.54
C GLY A 47 30.95 -30.02 -18.96
N THR A 48 29.67 -29.78 -19.21
CA THR A 48 29.08 -29.76 -20.56
C THR A 48 28.57 -28.37 -20.88
N THR A 49 28.75 -27.93 -22.13
CA THR A 49 28.07 -26.77 -22.74
C THR A 49 26.82 -27.23 -23.48
N LEU A 50 25.67 -26.70 -23.09
CA LEU A 50 24.37 -26.93 -23.71
C LEU A 50 23.84 -25.61 -24.29
N GLY A 51 23.64 -25.56 -25.61
CA GLY A 51 23.56 -24.30 -26.33
C GLY A 51 24.91 -23.60 -26.34
N GLY A 52 24.98 -22.31 -26.57
CA GLY A 52 26.24 -21.61 -26.72
C GLY A 52 26.19 -20.18 -26.26
N GLN A 53 27.20 -19.41 -26.68
CA GLN A 53 27.28 -17.97 -26.37
C GLN A 53 26.48 -17.11 -27.38
N SER A 54 25.93 -17.72 -28.43
CA SER A 54 25.10 -17.01 -29.43
C SER A 54 23.72 -17.65 -29.54
N ALA A 55 22.75 -16.88 -30.02
CA ALA A 55 21.38 -17.36 -30.19
C ALA A 55 21.25 -18.52 -31.16
N GLU A 56 22.13 -18.59 -32.20
CA GLU A 56 22.14 -19.67 -33.20
C GLU A 56 22.58 -21.01 -32.61
N ALA A 57 23.36 -20.99 -31.51
CA ALA A 57 23.81 -22.21 -30.85
C ALA A 57 22.76 -22.77 -29.86
N GLY A 58 21.72 -22.04 -29.60
CA GLY A 58 20.68 -22.39 -28.59
C GLY A 58 19.96 -23.70 -28.90
N CYS A 59 19.54 -24.39 -27.84
CA CYS A 59 18.76 -25.62 -27.95
C CYS A 59 17.30 -25.37 -27.61
N THR A 60 16.36 -26.06 -28.28
CA THR A 60 14.93 -25.85 -28.09
C THR A 60 14.18 -27.13 -27.77
N ASN A 61 13.34 -27.09 -26.72
CA ASN A 61 12.37 -28.12 -26.44
C ASN A 61 10.95 -27.60 -26.79
N ASN A 62 10.27 -28.28 -27.73
CA ASN A 62 8.88 -28.02 -28.08
C ASN A 62 7.93 -29.14 -27.64
N GLY A 63 8.46 -30.28 -27.19
CA GLY A 63 7.67 -31.41 -26.71
C GLY A 63 7.34 -31.32 -25.20
N ASP A 64 6.19 -31.85 -24.83
CA ASP A 64 5.81 -31.95 -23.42
C ASP A 64 6.64 -33.00 -22.69
N ILE A 65 7.06 -32.69 -21.47
CA ILE A 65 7.83 -33.57 -20.61
C ILE A 65 6.98 -33.91 -19.40
N THR A 66 6.48 -35.13 -19.34
CA THR A 66 5.51 -35.55 -18.31
C THR A 66 6.02 -36.75 -17.51
N SER A 67 6.13 -36.60 -16.21
CA SER A 67 6.35 -37.72 -15.34
C SER A 67 5.03 -38.19 -14.71
N GLY A 68 4.83 -39.49 -14.60
CA GLY A 68 3.80 -40.04 -13.72
C GLY A 68 4.09 -39.70 -12.26
N ALA A 69 3.05 -39.68 -11.42
CA ALA A 69 3.26 -39.49 -9.98
C ALA A 69 3.93 -40.71 -9.40
N ILE A 70 5.11 -40.55 -8.85
CA ILE A 70 5.87 -41.60 -8.19
C ILE A 70 5.89 -41.34 -6.69
N ALA A 71 5.49 -42.35 -5.92
CA ALA A 71 5.58 -42.27 -4.46
C ALA A 71 7.06 -42.18 -4.04
N ASN A 72 7.43 -41.09 -3.38
CA ASN A 72 8.76 -40.96 -2.80
C ASN A 72 8.83 -41.85 -1.52
N THR A 73 9.41 -43.02 -1.63
CA THR A 73 9.60 -43.95 -0.52
C THR A 73 10.92 -43.75 0.21
N GLY A 74 11.76 -42.79 -0.20
CA GLY A 74 13.12 -42.61 0.31
C GLY A 74 13.39 -41.30 1.04
N ASN A 75 14.21 -41.35 2.06
CA ASN A 75 14.73 -40.26 2.83
C ASN A 75 15.50 -39.23 1.96
N GLY A 76 15.10 -37.96 2.01
CA GLY A 76 16.01 -36.86 1.70
C GLY A 76 15.97 -36.28 0.31
N GLY A 77 14.84 -36.25 -0.42
CA GLY A 77 14.67 -35.37 -1.57
C GLY A 77 15.35 -35.82 -2.86
N LYS A 78 15.54 -37.09 -3.08
CA LYS A 78 16.03 -37.70 -4.33
C LYS A 78 14.89 -38.09 -5.28
N GLY A 79 13.80 -37.32 -5.30
CA GLY A 79 12.70 -37.58 -6.22
C GLY A 79 13.08 -37.31 -7.67
N MET A 80 12.10 -37.45 -8.57
CA MET A 80 12.31 -37.18 -9.98
C MET A 80 12.84 -35.76 -10.25
N GLN A 81 13.69 -35.67 -11.25
CA GLN A 81 14.18 -34.42 -11.79
C GLN A 81 13.60 -34.27 -13.20
N VAL A 82 12.73 -33.29 -13.39
CA VAL A 82 12.01 -33.10 -14.66
C VAL A 82 12.28 -31.70 -15.20
N ALA A 83 12.63 -31.60 -16.46
CA ALA A 83 12.88 -30.30 -17.08
C ALA A 83 12.57 -30.27 -18.59
N GLY A 84 12.31 -29.09 -19.08
CA GLY A 84 12.21 -28.87 -20.54
C GLY A 84 13.55 -29.07 -21.23
N ILE A 85 14.66 -28.61 -20.64
CA ILE A 85 15.99 -28.64 -21.28
C ILE A 85 16.91 -29.68 -20.63
N CYS A 86 17.27 -29.55 -19.34
CA CYS A 86 18.20 -30.47 -18.67
C CYS A 86 17.68 -30.86 -17.28
N ALA A 87 17.44 -32.15 -17.03
CA ALA A 87 16.87 -32.56 -15.75
C ALA A 87 17.86 -32.37 -14.59
N TYR A 88 19.15 -32.62 -14.78
CA TYR A 88 20.14 -32.57 -13.71
C TYR A 88 21.49 -32.00 -14.18
N ILE A 89 21.87 -30.85 -13.62
CA ILE A 89 23.19 -30.24 -13.83
C ILE A 89 24.04 -30.51 -12.59
N LYS A 90 25.08 -31.31 -12.78
CA LYS A 90 25.94 -31.82 -11.70
C LYS A 90 26.84 -30.78 -11.08
N ASN A 91 27.38 -31.10 -9.90
CA ASN A 91 28.40 -30.32 -9.20
C ASN A 91 29.80 -30.57 -9.83
N THR A 92 29.95 -30.12 -11.09
CA THR A 92 31.22 -30.18 -11.84
C THR A 92 31.50 -28.85 -12.49
N ASP A 93 32.78 -28.49 -12.61
CA ASP A 93 33.20 -27.28 -13.32
C ASP A 93 32.86 -27.37 -14.83
N GLY A 94 32.72 -26.22 -15.47
CA GLY A 94 32.49 -26.11 -16.89
C GLY A 94 31.05 -26.34 -17.35
N ASN A 95 30.08 -26.50 -16.46
CA ASN A 95 28.67 -26.52 -16.85
C ASN A 95 28.19 -25.14 -17.31
N PHE A 96 27.71 -25.06 -18.55
CA PHE A 96 27.10 -23.88 -19.11
C PHE A 96 25.84 -24.23 -19.93
N MET A 97 24.76 -23.51 -19.70
CA MET A 97 23.54 -23.57 -20.51
C MET A 97 23.25 -22.15 -21.03
N GLY A 98 23.25 -21.97 -22.34
CA GLY A 98 23.05 -20.67 -22.95
C GLY A 98 22.08 -20.68 -24.12
N HIS A 99 21.27 -19.63 -24.25
CA HIS A 99 20.31 -19.43 -25.34
C HIS A 99 19.34 -20.60 -25.57
N CYS A 100 19.04 -21.36 -24.51
CA CYS A 100 18.12 -22.48 -24.60
C CYS A 100 16.67 -22.01 -24.40
N THR A 101 15.72 -22.64 -25.09
CA THR A 101 14.30 -22.30 -25.00
C THR A 101 13.45 -23.54 -24.72
N ASN A 102 12.62 -23.49 -23.71
CA ASN A 102 11.57 -24.46 -23.48
C ASN A 102 10.19 -23.87 -23.82
N ASN A 103 9.51 -24.48 -24.77
CA ASN A 103 8.14 -24.16 -25.16
C ASN A 103 7.14 -25.24 -24.71
N GLY A 104 7.62 -26.45 -24.42
CA GLY A 104 6.77 -27.57 -24.00
C GLY A 104 6.38 -27.50 -22.52
N ARG A 105 5.25 -28.11 -22.18
CA ARG A 105 4.79 -28.29 -20.82
C ARG A 105 5.77 -29.19 -20.04
N VAL A 106 6.03 -28.86 -18.77
CA VAL A 106 6.79 -29.69 -17.84
C VAL A 106 5.88 -30.07 -16.68
N ASN A 107 5.56 -31.37 -16.54
CA ASN A 107 4.78 -31.89 -15.42
C ASN A 107 5.63 -32.75 -14.51
N ALA A 108 5.81 -32.31 -13.25
CA ALA A 108 6.67 -32.96 -12.25
C ALA A 108 5.92 -33.19 -10.93
N PRO A 109 4.97 -34.11 -10.85
CA PRO A 109 4.15 -34.33 -9.67
C PRO A 109 4.93 -34.85 -8.44
N SER A 110 6.14 -35.33 -8.61
CA SER A 110 7.07 -35.67 -7.52
C SER A 110 8.48 -35.14 -7.79
N GLY A 111 9.15 -34.64 -6.75
CA GLY A 111 10.55 -34.18 -6.86
C GLY A 111 10.74 -32.73 -7.27
N ARG A 112 11.43 -32.45 -8.36
CA ARG A 112 11.80 -31.10 -8.81
C ARG A 112 11.48 -30.90 -10.26
N GLY A 113 10.73 -29.85 -10.56
CA GLY A 113 10.34 -29.44 -11.90
C GLY A 113 10.87 -28.05 -12.28
N GLY A 114 11.44 -27.90 -13.47
CA GLY A 114 11.87 -26.61 -13.98
C GLY A 114 11.75 -26.50 -15.49
N GLY A 115 11.43 -25.34 -16.00
CA GLY A 115 11.34 -25.11 -17.44
C GLY A 115 12.67 -25.35 -18.15
N LEU A 116 13.78 -24.93 -17.54
CA LEU A 116 15.14 -25.13 -18.06
C LEU A 116 15.86 -26.27 -17.35
N ALA A 117 15.87 -26.27 -15.99
CA ALA A 117 16.55 -27.34 -15.25
C ALA A 117 15.73 -27.82 -14.04
N GLY A 118 15.74 -29.14 -13.77
CA GLY A 118 15.11 -29.72 -12.58
C GLY A 118 15.96 -29.48 -11.33
N THR A 119 17.22 -29.90 -11.36
CA THR A 119 18.23 -29.64 -10.32
C THR A 119 19.47 -29.00 -10.91
N PHE A 120 19.97 -27.98 -10.22
CA PHE A 120 21.15 -27.23 -10.61
C PHE A 120 22.13 -27.15 -9.44
N GLU A 121 23.31 -27.80 -9.58
CA GLU A 121 24.30 -27.87 -8.48
C GLU A 121 25.47 -26.92 -8.66
N LYS A 122 25.93 -26.68 -9.93
CA LYS A 122 27.07 -25.79 -10.23
C LYS A 122 27.09 -25.38 -11.69
N GLY A 123 27.49 -24.12 -11.97
CA GLY A 123 27.69 -23.59 -13.32
C GLY A 123 26.85 -22.34 -13.61
N THR A 124 26.60 -22.08 -14.89
CA THR A 124 25.83 -20.90 -15.33
C THR A 124 24.71 -21.30 -16.29
N ILE A 125 23.52 -20.75 -16.05
CA ILE A 125 22.40 -20.74 -17.00
C ILE A 125 22.20 -19.28 -17.42
N ALA A 126 22.36 -19.00 -18.73
CA ALA A 126 22.34 -17.64 -19.25
C ALA A 126 21.47 -17.49 -20.50
N ASN A 127 20.93 -16.29 -20.73
CA ASN A 127 20.22 -15.91 -21.95
C ASN A 127 19.15 -16.91 -22.42
N SER A 128 18.53 -17.62 -21.48
CA SER A 128 17.63 -18.75 -21.77
C SER A 128 16.19 -18.44 -21.36
N THR A 129 15.23 -19.09 -22.02
CA THR A 129 13.81 -18.78 -21.86
C THR A 129 12.98 -20.03 -21.56
N ASN A 130 12.09 -19.91 -20.60
CA ASN A 130 10.95 -20.81 -20.46
C ASN A 130 9.65 -20.10 -20.84
N ALA A 131 8.96 -20.64 -21.86
CA ALA A 131 7.62 -20.24 -22.26
C ALA A 131 6.56 -21.31 -21.93
N GLY A 132 6.99 -22.53 -21.62
CA GLY A 132 6.12 -23.66 -21.31
C GLY A 132 5.56 -23.62 -19.89
N LEU A 133 4.38 -24.20 -19.71
CA LEU A 133 3.77 -24.42 -18.39
C LEU A 133 4.64 -25.38 -17.55
N VAL A 134 4.91 -25.03 -16.30
CA VAL A 134 5.56 -25.92 -15.33
C VAL A 134 4.55 -26.23 -14.21
N GLU A 135 4.25 -27.51 -13.98
CA GLU A 135 3.25 -27.88 -12.98
C GLU A 135 3.54 -29.20 -12.29
N ASP A 136 2.80 -29.48 -11.21
CA ASP A 136 2.87 -30.76 -10.45
C ASP A 136 1.51 -31.46 -10.44
N ASP A 137 0.84 -31.54 -11.57
CA ASP A 137 -0.45 -32.22 -11.68
C ASP A 137 -0.28 -33.75 -11.58
N ALA A 138 -0.85 -34.36 -10.55
CA ALA A 138 -0.84 -35.80 -10.37
C ALA A 138 -1.91 -36.44 -11.26
N VAL A 139 -1.45 -37.18 -12.26
CA VAL A 139 -2.30 -37.85 -13.23
C VAL A 139 -2.39 -39.38 -13.00
N GLY A 140 -3.43 -40.02 -13.54
CA GLY A 140 -3.59 -41.46 -13.49
C GLY A 140 -3.88 -42.01 -12.10
N GLN A 141 -3.29 -43.18 -11.79
CA GLN A 141 -3.52 -43.90 -10.50
C GLN A 141 -3.08 -43.14 -9.25
N TYR A 142 -2.34 -42.06 -9.39
CA TYR A 142 -1.79 -41.25 -8.29
C TYR A 142 -2.62 -39.98 -8.05
N ALA A 143 -3.64 -39.73 -8.83
CA ALA A 143 -4.55 -38.59 -8.63
C ALA A 143 -5.16 -38.63 -7.22
N GLY A 144 -5.06 -37.52 -6.48
CA GLY A 144 -5.59 -37.39 -5.12
C GLY A 144 -4.72 -37.95 -3.99
N GLN A 145 -3.54 -38.50 -4.25
CA GLN A 145 -2.62 -39.03 -3.21
C GLN A 145 -1.65 -37.98 -2.68
N LYS A 146 -2.13 -36.82 -2.22
CA LYS A 146 -1.32 -35.69 -1.78
C LYS A 146 -0.27 -36.01 -0.71
N ASP A 147 -0.53 -36.95 0.19
CA ASP A 147 0.30 -37.26 1.36
C ASP A 147 1.55 -38.11 1.06
N LYS A 148 1.68 -38.61 -0.14
CA LYS A 148 2.80 -39.50 -0.52
C LYS A 148 3.95 -38.80 -1.22
N TYR A 149 3.84 -37.47 -1.45
CA TYR A 149 4.83 -36.70 -2.21
C TYR A 149 5.77 -35.96 -1.29
N GLY A 150 7.09 -36.19 -1.43
CA GLY A 150 8.14 -35.51 -0.67
C GLY A 150 8.23 -34.00 -1.00
N ILE A 151 9.18 -33.31 -0.37
CA ILE A 151 9.40 -31.85 -0.58
C ILE A 151 9.65 -31.57 -2.06
N LYS A 152 8.73 -30.89 -2.68
CA LYS A 152 8.78 -30.54 -4.10
C LYS A 152 9.29 -29.12 -4.27
N ARG A 153 9.90 -28.90 -5.43
CA ARG A 153 10.42 -27.59 -5.82
C ARG A 153 10.10 -27.37 -7.27
N MET A 154 9.41 -26.27 -7.56
CA MET A 154 9.02 -25.92 -8.92
C MET A 154 9.42 -24.50 -9.25
N GLY A 155 10.09 -24.33 -10.36
CA GLY A 155 10.47 -23.01 -10.85
C GLY A 155 10.27 -22.89 -12.34
N GLY A 156 9.89 -21.72 -12.77
CA GLY A 156 9.75 -21.42 -14.19
C GLY A 156 11.05 -21.65 -14.96
N LEU A 157 12.20 -21.34 -14.34
CA LEU A 157 13.51 -21.64 -14.91
C LEU A 157 14.09 -22.92 -14.28
N VAL A 158 14.20 -22.97 -12.94
CA VAL A 158 14.91 -24.05 -12.24
C VAL A 158 14.08 -24.59 -11.08
N GLY A 159 13.90 -25.89 -10.98
CA GLY A 159 13.24 -26.53 -9.83
C GLY A 159 13.99 -26.24 -8.54
N GLY A 160 15.32 -26.38 -8.52
CA GLY A 160 16.13 -25.94 -7.39
C GLY A 160 17.62 -25.87 -7.66
N SER A 161 18.25 -24.74 -7.29
CA SER A 161 19.69 -24.63 -7.15
C SER A 161 20.13 -25.08 -5.74
N THR A 162 21.35 -25.59 -5.61
CA THR A 162 21.81 -26.25 -4.36
C THR A 162 23.08 -25.64 -3.78
N SER A 163 23.79 -24.80 -4.52
CA SER A 163 25.04 -24.17 -4.05
C SER A 163 25.16 -22.71 -4.46
N ALA A 164 26.05 -21.98 -3.82
CA ALA A 164 26.40 -20.60 -4.16
C ALA A 164 27.09 -20.46 -5.53
N GLU A 165 27.57 -21.57 -6.10
CA GLU A 165 28.22 -21.61 -7.42
C GLU A 165 27.22 -21.73 -8.58
N CYS A 166 25.92 -21.70 -8.30
CA CYS A 166 24.86 -21.65 -9.30
C CYS A 166 24.59 -20.19 -9.70
N ILE A 167 24.69 -19.89 -10.99
CA ILE A 167 24.39 -18.56 -11.52
C ILE A 167 23.28 -18.69 -12.58
N ILE A 168 22.22 -17.92 -12.42
CA ILE A 168 21.13 -17.77 -13.40
C ILE A 168 21.08 -16.30 -13.79
N GLU A 169 21.32 -16.00 -15.07
CA GLU A 169 21.42 -14.60 -15.53
C GLU A 169 20.80 -14.36 -16.90
N ASN A 170 20.23 -13.19 -17.09
CA ASN A 170 19.60 -12.76 -18.35
C ASN A 170 18.53 -13.74 -18.85
N CYS A 171 17.87 -14.47 -17.98
CA CYS A 171 16.89 -15.48 -18.33
C CYS A 171 15.45 -14.95 -18.19
N THR A 172 14.55 -15.51 -18.98
CA THR A 172 13.12 -15.13 -18.95
C THR A 172 12.24 -16.34 -18.65
N ASN A 173 11.33 -16.20 -17.69
CA ASN A 173 10.19 -17.07 -17.55
C ASN A 173 8.92 -16.33 -18.00
N SER A 174 8.28 -16.81 -19.07
CA SER A 174 6.97 -16.35 -19.51
C SER A 174 5.88 -17.43 -19.37
N GLY A 175 6.29 -18.65 -19.06
CA GLY A 175 5.38 -19.76 -18.76
C GLY A 175 4.81 -19.67 -17.35
N ASN A 176 3.59 -20.14 -17.18
CA ASN A 176 2.98 -20.25 -15.85
C ASN A 176 3.65 -21.36 -15.02
N VAL A 177 3.68 -21.18 -13.70
CA VAL A 177 4.14 -22.22 -12.75
C VAL A 177 3.00 -22.51 -11.78
N ILE A 178 2.44 -23.73 -11.83
CA ILE A 178 1.23 -24.10 -11.08
C ILE A 178 1.50 -25.29 -10.18
N SER A 179 1.44 -25.10 -8.87
CA SER A 179 1.54 -26.19 -7.90
C SER A 179 0.17 -26.59 -7.38
N HIS A 180 -0.32 -27.75 -7.83
CA HIS A 180 -1.58 -28.35 -7.39
C HIS A 180 -1.44 -29.04 -6.03
N LEU A 181 -0.24 -29.58 -5.74
CA LEU A 181 0.02 -30.47 -4.61
C LEU A 181 0.70 -29.76 -3.43
N GLY A 182 1.06 -28.51 -3.60
CA GLY A 182 1.78 -27.71 -2.62
C GLY A 182 3.28 -27.99 -2.59
N CYS A 183 4.06 -27.03 -3.03
CA CYS A 183 5.51 -27.07 -3.02
C CYS A 183 6.12 -25.66 -2.93
N ARG A 184 7.46 -25.59 -2.91
CA ARG A 184 8.17 -24.32 -3.12
C ARG A 184 8.04 -23.93 -4.60
N THR A 185 7.30 -22.89 -4.87
CA THR A 185 6.93 -22.50 -6.24
C THR A 185 7.48 -21.10 -6.54
N GLY A 186 8.25 -20.95 -7.61
CA GLY A 186 8.82 -19.65 -7.97
C GLY A 186 8.91 -19.42 -9.46
N GLY A 187 8.88 -18.16 -9.88
CA GLY A 187 9.00 -17.77 -11.27
C GLY A 187 10.36 -18.10 -11.86
N PHE A 188 11.41 -17.98 -11.06
CA PHE A 188 12.77 -18.40 -11.46
C PHE A 188 13.13 -19.76 -10.85
N ALA A 189 12.99 -19.88 -9.52
CA ALA A 189 13.39 -21.11 -8.85
C ALA A 189 12.40 -21.51 -7.73
N GLY A 190 12.09 -22.79 -7.61
CA GLY A 190 11.39 -23.30 -6.43
C GLY A 190 12.23 -23.15 -5.17
N HIS A 191 13.53 -23.40 -5.28
CA HIS A 191 14.53 -23.15 -4.23
C HIS A 191 15.78 -22.54 -4.85
N ASN A 192 16.22 -21.41 -4.32
CA ASN A 192 17.47 -20.77 -4.71
C ASN A 192 18.52 -20.87 -3.60
N ALA A 193 19.71 -21.35 -3.95
CA ALA A 193 20.91 -21.35 -3.09
C ALA A 193 22.09 -20.60 -3.75
N GLY A 194 21.91 -20.07 -4.96
CA GLY A 194 22.90 -19.37 -5.76
C GLY A 194 22.54 -17.92 -6.02
N THR A 195 23.03 -17.43 -7.17
CA THR A 195 22.77 -16.05 -7.65
C THR A 195 21.79 -16.09 -8.81
N ILE A 196 20.76 -15.26 -8.75
CA ILE A 196 19.84 -14.98 -9.86
C ILE A 196 19.94 -13.48 -10.14
N ARG A 197 20.27 -13.10 -11.39
CA ARG A 197 20.43 -11.69 -11.74
C ARG A 197 19.94 -11.37 -13.14
N THR A 198 19.42 -10.17 -13.32
CA THR A 198 18.97 -9.64 -14.61
C THR A 198 17.92 -10.55 -15.29
N CYS A 199 17.13 -11.25 -14.50
CA CYS A 199 16.09 -12.17 -14.98
C CYS A 199 14.72 -11.54 -14.98
N LYS A 200 13.83 -12.03 -15.87
CA LYS A 200 12.46 -11.53 -16.01
C LYS A 200 11.44 -12.67 -15.81
N ASN A 201 10.42 -12.45 -14.98
CA ASN A 201 9.27 -13.33 -14.88
C ASN A 201 7.99 -12.59 -15.28
N THR A 202 7.30 -13.10 -16.30
CA THR A 202 5.99 -12.60 -16.74
C THR A 202 4.89 -13.66 -16.63
N GLY A 203 5.25 -14.91 -16.29
CA GLY A 203 4.33 -16.00 -16.06
C GLY A 203 3.63 -15.89 -14.70
N ALA A 204 2.41 -16.40 -14.60
CA ALA A 204 1.69 -16.54 -13.33
C ALA A 204 2.32 -17.63 -12.47
N ILE A 205 2.45 -17.36 -11.16
CA ILE A 205 2.99 -18.28 -10.17
C ILE A 205 1.88 -18.63 -9.18
N ILE A 206 1.42 -19.86 -9.22
CA ILE A 206 0.27 -20.32 -8.44
C ILE A 206 0.71 -21.48 -7.57
N GLY A 207 0.56 -21.35 -6.27
CA GLY A 207 0.97 -22.38 -5.32
C GLY A 207 -0.02 -22.55 -4.18
N ASN A 208 -0.05 -23.72 -3.59
CA ASN A 208 -0.90 -23.99 -2.44
C ASN A 208 -0.21 -23.54 -1.15
N VAL A 209 -0.80 -22.57 -0.46
CA VAL A 209 -0.30 -22.01 0.80
C VAL A 209 -0.85 -22.71 2.05
N THR A 210 -1.84 -23.60 1.89
CA THR A 210 -2.59 -24.20 3.00
C THR A 210 -2.15 -25.61 3.37
N VAL A 211 -1.02 -26.08 2.86
CA VAL A 211 -0.50 -27.41 3.23
C VAL A 211 -0.18 -27.46 4.72
N ALA A 212 -1.00 -28.14 5.47
CA ALA A 212 -0.90 -28.23 6.92
C ALA A 212 0.49 -28.72 7.38
N GLY A 213 1.12 -27.98 8.27
CA GLY A 213 2.36 -28.36 8.94
C GLY A 213 3.65 -27.92 8.26
N SER A 214 3.62 -27.18 7.17
CA SER A 214 4.84 -26.74 6.47
C SER A 214 4.77 -25.27 6.03
N ASP A 215 5.42 -24.41 6.81
CA ASP A 215 5.63 -23.00 6.42
C ASP A 215 6.72 -22.86 5.33
N TYR A 216 7.20 -23.95 4.73
CA TYR A 216 8.21 -23.95 3.67
C TYR A 216 7.62 -23.97 2.26
N HIS A 217 6.30 -24.07 2.12
CA HIS A 217 5.65 -24.21 0.84
C HIS A 217 4.86 -22.95 0.51
N GLY A 218 4.94 -22.50 -0.72
CA GLY A 218 4.17 -21.37 -1.21
C GLY A 218 4.80 -20.72 -2.43
N PRO A 219 4.04 -19.86 -3.10
CA PRO A 219 4.47 -19.19 -4.31
C PRO A 219 5.22 -17.88 -4.01
N GLY A 220 6.25 -17.60 -4.81
CA GLY A 220 6.92 -16.31 -4.88
C GLY A 220 7.17 -15.93 -6.33
N TRP A 221 7.06 -14.67 -6.71
CA TRP A 221 7.26 -14.28 -8.11
C TRP A 221 8.68 -14.56 -8.63
N ALA A 222 9.68 -14.54 -7.75
CA ALA A 222 11.06 -14.94 -8.06
C ALA A 222 11.35 -16.36 -7.59
N CYS A 223 11.19 -16.62 -6.29
CA CYS A 223 11.52 -17.91 -5.70
C CYS A 223 10.47 -18.38 -4.70
N GLY A 224 10.22 -19.68 -4.62
CA GLY A 224 9.45 -20.27 -3.53
C GLY A 224 10.21 -20.19 -2.20
N TYR A 225 11.52 -20.39 -2.25
CA TYR A 225 12.41 -20.25 -1.11
C TYR A 225 13.77 -19.73 -1.55
N ASN A 226 14.28 -18.70 -0.89
CA ASN A 226 15.61 -18.16 -1.11
C ASN A 226 16.48 -18.37 0.13
N LYS A 227 17.64 -19.00 -0.01
CA LYS A 227 18.54 -19.29 1.12
C LYS A 227 19.27 -18.00 1.55
N SER A 228 19.58 -17.86 2.84
CA SER A 228 20.12 -16.63 3.44
C SER A 228 21.39 -16.05 2.82
N ALA A 229 22.20 -16.88 2.19
CA ALA A 229 23.42 -16.46 1.49
C ALA A 229 23.23 -16.22 -0.02
N SER A 230 22.00 -16.37 -0.52
CA SER A 230 21.69 -16.31 -1.94
C SER A 230 21.30 -14.92 -2.37
N LEU A 231 21.65 -14.54 -3.59
CA LEU A 231 21.40 -13.21 -4.15
C LEU A 231 20.33 -13.28 -5.25
N ILE A 232 19.38 -12.37 -5.19
CA ILE A 232 18.48 -12.04 -6.32
C ILE A 232 18.65 -10.55 -6.60
N SER A 233 19.18 -10.18 -7.76
CA SER A 233 19.47 -8.78 -8.10
C SER A 233 19.04 -8.47 -9.53
N ASP A 234 18.64 -7.22 -9.78
CA ASP A 234 18.28 -6.72 -11.11
C ASP A 234 17.18 -7.53 -11.82
N CYS A 235 16.32 -8.19 -11.04
CA CYS A 235 15.28 -9.05 -11.58
C CYS A 235 13.94 -8.34 -11.63
N ILE A 236 13.11 -8.70 -12.60
CA ILE A 236 11.84 -8.07 -12.90
C ILE A 236 10.72 -9.11 -12.81
N GLY A 237 9.65 -8.79 -12.09
CA GLY A 237 8.48 -9.63 -11.98
C GLY A 237 7.20 -8.88 -12.35
N HIS A 238 6.54 -9.35 -13.40
CA HIS A 238 5.22 -8.88 -13.84
C HIS A 238 4.13 -9.95 -13.71
N GLY A 239 4.53 -11.16 -13.34
CA GLY A 239 3.62 -12.29 -13.24
C GLY A 239 2.71 -12.18 -12.02
N PHE A 240 1.52 -12.75 -12.17
CA PHE A 240 0.58 -12.94 -11.07
C PHE A 240 1.13 -13.96 -10.06
N VAL A 241 0.93 -13.72 -8.78
CA VAL A 241 1.23 -14.70 -7.71
C VAL A 241 -0.06 -15.01 -6.97
N GLY A 242 -0.47 -16.27 -6.94
CA GLY A 242 -1.78 -16.66 -6.43
C GLY A 242 -1.79 -17.96 -5.63
N ASP A 243 -2.86 -18.13 -4.83
CA ASP A 243 -3.15 -19.38 -4.13
C ASP A 243 -3.93 -20.34 -5.03
N TYR A 244 -3.49 -21.60 -5.06
CA TYR A 244 -4.10 -22.61 -5.93
C TYR A 244 -5.56 -22.90 -5.56
N ASP A 245 -5.90 -22.95 -4.29
CA ASP A 245 -7.27 -23.25 -3.87
C ASP A 245 -8.25 -22.17 -4.30
N THR A 246 -7.80 -20.92 -4.34
CA THR A 246 -8.62 -19.82 -4.91
C THR A 246 -8.62 -19.85 -6.44
N TYR A 247 -7.47 -20.10 -7.06
CA TYR A 247 -7.31 -20.12 -8.51
C TYR A 247 -8.12 -21.23 -9.19
N LYS A 248 -8.17 -22.44 -8.63
CA LYS A 248 -8.91 -23.57 -9.21
C LYS A 248 -10.41 -23.32 -9.33
N ASP A 249 -10.97 -22.55 -8.40
CA ASP A 249 -12.40 -22.22 -8.37
C ASP A 249 -12.75 -21.00 -9.23
N SER A 250 -11.75 -20.15 -9.55
CA SER A 250 -11.95 -18.94 -10.34
C SER A 250 -10.65 -18.56 -11.10
N PRO A 251 -10.26 -19.30 -12.13
CA PRO A 251 -8.97 -19.13 -12.79
C PRO A 251 -8.81 -17.80 -13.54
N THR A 252 -9.89 -17.07 -13.77
CA THR A 252 -9.89 -15.76 -14.43
C THR A 252 -9.99 -14.59 -13.45
N THR A 253 -10.26 -14.87 -12.18
CA THR A 253 -10.44 -13.84 -11.16
C THR A 253 -9.21 -13.80 -10.27
N ALA A 254 -8.60 -12.62 -10.14
CA ALA A 254 -7.49 -12.45 -9.21
C ALA A 254 -7.94 -12.77 -7.77
N PRO A 255 -7.22 -13.63 -7.04
CA PRO A 255 -7.55 -13.89 -5.65
C PRO A 255 -7.39 -12.62 -4.82
N ALA A 256 -8.41 -12.25 -4.08
CA ALA A 256 -8.49 -10.98 -3.34
C ALA A 256 -7.52 -10.85 -2.16
N ALA A 257 -6.70 -11.85 -1.85
CA ALA A 257 -6.02 -11.95 -0.55
C ALA A 257 -4.53 -12.29 -0.59
N MET A 258 -3.90 -12.43 -1.76
CA MET A 258 -2.50 -12.86 -1.77
C MET A 258 -1.53 -11.68 -1.78
N HIS A 259 -0.51 -11.80 -0.95
CA HIS A 259 0.58 -10.84 -0.88
C HIS A 259 1.49 -10.96 -2.10
N THR A 260 1.24 -10.17 -3.06
CA THR A 260 1.99 -10.02 -4.29
C THR A 260 3.37 -9.50 -4.16
N SER A 261 3.63 -8.91 -3.05
CA SER A 261 4.94 -8.38 -2.73
C SER A 261 5.95 -9.46 -2.31
N ALA A 262 5.55 -10.71 -2.20
CA ALA A 262 6.49 -11.76 -1.86
C ALA A 262 7.37 -12.10 -3.06
N VAL A 263 8.54 -11.53 -3.12
CA VAL A 263 9.62 -11.97 -4.01
C VAL A 263 9.88 -13.45 -3.81
N CYS A 264 9.91 -13.85 -2.56
CA CYS A 264 9.99 -15.23 -2.12
C CYS A 264 8.83 -15.51 -1.17
N HIS A 265 8.32 -16.74 -1.16
CA HIS A 265 7.34 -17.12 -0.15
C HIS A 265 7.95 -17.01 1.24
N LYS A 266 7.25 -16.33 2.16
CA LYS A 266 7.79 -15.99 3.48
C LYS A 266 7.31 -16.93 4.58
N ARG A 267 8.27 -17.42 5.37
CA ARG A 267 8.01 -17.97 6.69
C ARG A 267 8.33 -16.93 7.76
N SER A 268 7.45 -16.76 8.75
CA SER A 268 7.60 -15.77 9.82
C SER A 268 8.91 -15.83 10.63
N ASN A 269 9.59 -16.96 10.61
CA ASN A 269 10.85 -17.20 11.34
C ASN A 269 12.12 -17.00 10.49
N TYR A 270 11.98 -16.61 9.22
CA TYR A 270 13.09 -16.46 8.25
C TYR A 270 13.09 -15.10 7.57
N ASP A 271 12.77 -14.06 8.31
CA ASP A 271 12.68 -12.69 7.82
C ASP A 271 13.98 -12.17 7.18
N THR A 272 15.11 -12.76 7.53
CA THR A 272 16.44 -12.39 7.00
C THR A 272 16.74 -13.00 5.63
N GLU A 273 15.99 -14.01 5.18
CA GLU A 273 16.28 -14.74 3.95
C GLU A 273 15.60 -14.12 2.71
N GLU A 274 14.73 -13.14 2.89
CA GLU A 274 13.94 -12.53 1.80
C GLU A 274 14.56 -11.30 1.16
N ASN A 275 15.49 -10.63 1.82
CA ASN A 275 15.96 -9.31 1.44
C ASN A 275 17.19 -9.34 0.52
N THR A 276 17.27 -10.32 -0.37
CA THR A 276 18.35 -10.38 -1.36
C THR A 276 18.00 -9.72 -2.69
N VAL A 277 16.81 -9.13 -2.80
CA VAL A 277 16.43 -8.34 -3.97
C VAL A 277 16.88 -6.90 -3.76
N ASP A 278 17.66 -6.42 -4.67
CA ASP A 278 18.06 -4.99 -4.67
C ASP A 278 16.96 -4.11 -5.26
N TRP A 279 16.04 -3.68 -4.42
CA TRP A 279 14.98 -2.75 -4.77
C TRP A 279 15.47 -1.31 -5.01
N THR A 280 16.76 -1.05 -4.83
CA THR A 280 17.32 0.29 -5.04
C THR A 280 17.64 0.57 -6.50
N LEU A 281 17.57 -0.42 -7.36
CA LEU A 281 17.91 -0.29 -8.78
C LEU A 281 17.00 0.71 -9.49
N PRO A 282 17.55 1.61 -10.30
CA PRO A 282 16.78 2.60 -11.05
C PRO A 282 15.66 2.00 -11.92
N SER A 283 15.88 0.80 -12.46
CA SER A 283 14.92 0.08 -13.31
C SER A 283 13.59 -0.23 -12.65
N TYR A 284 13.53 -0.32 -11.32
CA TYR A 284 12.27 -0.50 -10.60
C TYR A 284 11.37 0.75 -10.60
N TYR A 285 11.92 1.89 -10.95
CA TYR A 285 11.20 3.17 -10.99
C TYR A 285 11.02 3.70 -12.41
N ASP A 286 11.23 2.85 -13.41
CA ASP A 286 10.92 3.20 -14.78
C ASP A 286 9.42 3.01 -15.04
N TRP A 287 8.81 4.00 -15.66
CA TRP A 287 7.40 4.01 -16.00
C TRP A 287 7.15 4.58 -17.38
N GLU A 288 6.03 4.20 -17.93
CA GLU A 288 5.52 4.68 -19.19
C GLU A 288 4.35 5.64 -18.95
N LEU A 289 4.37 6.78 -19.60
CA LEU A 289 3.26 7.73 -19.60
C LEU A 289 2.12 7.17 -20.45
N LYS A 290 0.95 6.92 -19.84
CA LYS A 290 -0.22 6.38 -20.54
C LYS A 290 -1.25 7.45 -20.89
N GLN A 291 -1.37 8.48 -20.05
CA GLN A 291 -2.34 9.55 -20.27
C GLN A 291 -1.86 10.88 -19.69
N THR A 292 -2.17 11.96 -20.37
CA THR A 292 -2.02 13.34 -19.88
C THR A 292 -3.30 14.12 -20.14
N VAL A 293 -3.78 14.84 -19.11
CA VAL A 293 -4.94 15.75 -19.22
C VAL A 293 -4.57 17.09 -18.59
N ALA A 294 -4.61 18.15 -19.36
CA ALA A 294 -4.56 19.51 -18.84
C ALA A 294 -5.97 19.89 -18.34
N LEU A 295 -6.17 19.87 -17.03
CA LEU A 295 -7.45 20.20 -16.41
C LEU A 295 -7.70 21.72 -16.38
N HIS A 296 -6.63 22.49 -16.19
CA HIS A 296 -6.62 23.96 -16.18
C HIS A 296 -5.17 24.43 -16.39
N PRO A 297 -4.91 25.65 -16.91
CA PRO A 297 -3.58 26.23 -16.82
C PRO A 297 -3.05 26.19 -15.37
N GLY A 298 -1.93 25.50 -15.15
CA GLY A 298 -1.36 25.23 -13.82
C GLY A 298 -1.89 23.96 -13.12
N VAL A 299 -2.78 23.17 -13.75
CA VAL A 299 -3.23 21.89 -13.21
C VAL A 299 -3.17 20.80 -14.26
N LYS A 300 -2.27 19.84 -14.07
CA LYS A 300 -2.05 18.75 -15.00
C LYS A 300 -2.23 17.40 -14.29
N TYR A 301 -3.02 16.52 -14.88
CA TYR A 301 -3.12 15.13 -14.48
C TYR A 301 -2.31 14.26 -15.43
N THR A 302 -1.59 13.28 -14.87
CA THR A 302 -0.86 12.24 -15.61
C THR A 302 -1.11 10.87 -15.01
N TYR A 303 -1.20 9.88 -15.88
CA TYR A 303 -1.29 8.48 -15.50
C TYR A 303 -0.11 7.70 -16.06
N TYR A 304 0.51 6.91 -15.20
CA TYR A 304 1.69 6.10 -15.52
C TYR A 304 1.47 4.63 -15.15
N GLU A 305 2.04 3.75 -15.96
CA GLU A 305 2.22 2.33 -15.62
C GLU A 305 3.71 2.03 -15.53
N PHE A 306 4.12 1.33 -14.47
CA PHE A 306 5.52 0.95 -14.31
C PHE A 306 5.86 -0.16 -15.28
N THR A 307 7.06 -0.10 -15.89
CA THR A 307 7.49 -1.08 -16.90
C THR A 307 7.98 -2.38 -16.28
N ASN A 308 8.44 -2.32 -15.05
CA ASN A 308 9.16 -3.41 -14.38
C ASN A 308 8.38 -4.03 -13.21
N LEU A 309 7.28 -3.41 -12.80
CA LEU A 309 6.43 -3.88 -11.70
C LEU A 309 4.97 -3.63 -12.06
N PRO A 310 4.03 -4.51 -11.66
CA PRO A 310 2.61 -4.22 -11.79
C PRO A 310 2.25 -3.07 -10.84
N ARG A 311 2.34 -1.84 -11.31
CA ARG A 311 2.06 -0.63 -10.52
C ARG A 311 1.46 0.45 -11.41
N LYS A 312 0.37 1.05 -10.91
CA LYS A 312 -0.34 2.16 -11.53
C LYS A 312 -0.22 3.39 -10.65
N MET A 313 0.14 4.50 -11.26
CA MET A 313 0.35 5.77 -10.57
C MET A 313 -0.39 6.90 -11.26
N HIS A 314 -1.14 7.65 -10.47
CA HIS A 314 -1.89 8.84 -10.86
C HIS A 314 -1.26 10.05 -10.17
N VAL A 315 -0.96 11.09 -10.94
CA VAL A 315 -0.30 12.29 -10.44
C VAL A 315 -1.08 13.53 -10.87
N LEU A 316 -1.36 14.42 -9.91
CA LEU A 316 -1.81 15.78 -10.17
C LEU A 316 -0.64 16.73 -9.88
N GLU A 317 -0.19 17.44 -10.87
CA GLU A 317 0.79 18.51 -10.72
C GLU A 317 0.09 19.87 -10.68
N LEU A 318 0.35 20.63 -9.62
CA LEU A 318 -0.26 21.95 -9.37
C LEU A 318 0.82 23.01 -9.37
N ASP A 319 0.63 24.05 -10.19
CA ASP A 319 1.43 25.26 -10.19
C ASP A 319 0.67 26.37 -9.44
N LEU A 320 1.08 26.66 -8.22
CA LEU A 320 0.48 27.64 -7.34
C LEU A 320 0.90 29.09 -7.67
N THR A 321 1.83 29.29 -8.62
CA THR A 321 2.11 30.63 -9.17
C THR A 321 0.96 31.13 -10.04
N ASN A 322 0.09 30.23 -10.52
CA ASN A 322 -1.17 30.58 -11.15
C ASN A 322 -2.21 30.92 -10.09
N ASP A 323 -2.61 32.19 -10.01
CA ASP A 323 -3.51 32.72 -8.99
C ASP A 323 -4.92 32.12 -9.00
N ALA A 324 -5.34 31.50 -10.08
CA ALA A 324 -6.62 30.81 -10.17
C ALA A 324 -6.60 29.45 -9.47
N VAL A 325 -5.43 28.80 -9.36
CA VAL A 325 -5.32 27.47 -8.75
C VAL A 325 -5.30 27.56 -7.23
N GLU A 326 -6.16 26.85 -6.57
CA GLU A 326 -6.27 26.86 -5.10
C GLU A 326 -6.44 25.44 -4.55
N ILE A 327 -5.82 25.17 -3.40
CA ILE A 327 -6.01 23.93 -2.65
C ILE A 327 -7.00 24.20 -1.53
N SER A 328 -8.13 23.50 -1.57
CA SER A 328 -9.16 23.54 -0.52
C SER A 328 -9.33 22.18 0.13
N THR A 329 -10.12 22.14 1.20
CA THR A 329 -10.43 20.90 1.93
C THR A 329 -11.88 20.93 2.38
N SER A 330 -12.42 19.76 2.69
CA SER A 330 -13.67 19.63 3.43
C SER A 330 -13.70 18.35 4.26
N MET A 331 -14.55 18.34 5.26
CA MET A 331 -14.97 17.12 5.94
C MET A 331 -16.26 16.57 5.31
N ALA A 332 -16.51 15.29 5.57
CA ALA A 332 -17.77 14.64 5.20
C ALA A 332 -18.95 15.37 5.85
N ASP A 333 -19.99 15.68 5.04
CA ASP A 333 -21.16 16.47 5.45
C ASP A 333 -20.80 17.80 6.14
N ASP A 334 -19.56 18.30 6.01
CA ASP A 334 -19.02 19.47 6.71
C ASP A 334 -19.12 19.41 8.23
N LEU A 335 -19.10 18.23 8.81
CA LEU A 335 -19.33 17.99 10.23
C LEU A 335 -18.22 17.16 10.88
N VAL A 336 -17.97 17.42 12.15
CA VAL A 336 -17.17 16.53 13.02
C VAL A 336 -18.11 15.52 13.67
N PRO A 337 -17.91 14.20 13.47
CA PRO A 337 -18.77 13.20 14.07
C PRO A 337 -18.58 13.12 15.58
N ASN A 338 -19.64 12.71 16.29
CA ASN A 338 -19.52 12.41 17.69
C ASN A 338 -18.79 11.04 17.89
N PRO A 339 -17.63 11.01 18.55
CA PRO A 339 -16.81 9.80 18.67
C PRO A 339 -17.45 8.68 19.50
N ASN A 340 -18.49 8.98 20.26
CA ASN A 340 -19.22 7.98 21.06
C ASN A 340 -20.47 7.47 20.34
N GLY A 341 -20.78 7.97 19.14
CA GLY A 341 -21.82 7.43 18.27
C GLY A 341 -21.42 6.05 17.79
N ASN A 342 -22.20 5.02 18.12
CA ASN A 342 -21.98 3.68 17.60
C ASN A 342 -22.45 3.66 16.14
N ASN A 343 -21.56 4.01 15.20
CA ASN A 343 -21.85 4.12 13.77
C ASN A 343 -22.16 2.76 13.10
N ASN A 344 -22.08 1.65 13.84
CA ASN A 344 -22.46 0.33 13.39
C ASN A 344 -23.95 -0.01 13.66
N SER A 345 -24.68 0.82 14.41
CA SER A 345 -26.10 0.61 14.57
C SER A 345 -26.88 1.40 13.51
N ASN A 346 -27.87 0.77 12.91
CA ASN A 346 -28.72 1.25 11.82
C ASN A 346 -29.46 2.59 12.05
N ASN A 347 -29.18 3.30 13.13
CA ASN A 347 -29.85 4.54 13.54
C ASN A 347 -28.94 5.79 13.48
N GLY A 348 -27.65 5.67 13.17
CA GLY A 348 -26.77 6.81 12.99
C GLY A 348 -26.48 7.04 11.52
N LYS A 349 -26.85 8.18 10.96
CA LYS A 349 -26.33 8.59 9.66
C LYS A 349 -24.80 8.55 9.75
N ASN A 350 -24.20 7.71 8.92
CA ASN A 350 -22.75 7.61 8.76
C ASN A 350 -22.27 8.95 8.19
N ILE A 351 -21.50 9.74 8.96
CA ILE A 351 -20.98 11.03 8.52
C ILE A 351 -19.73 10.81 7.65
N ARG A 352 -19.67 9.79 6.87
CA ARG A 352 -18.58 9.55 5.92
C ARG A 352 -19.12 9.62 4.51
N GLU A 353 -18.42 10.27 3.65
CA GLU A 353 -18.72 10.35 2.23
C GLU A 353 -17.66 9.56 1.46
N THR A 354 -17.93 9.13 0.24
CA THR A 354 -16.91 8.80 -0.73
C THR A 354 -16.28 10.10 -1.27
N LEU A 355 -15.11 10.02 -1.86
CA LEU A 355 -14.49 11.19 -2.52
C LEU A 355 -15.40 11.76 -3.60
N SER A 356 -16.05 10.87 -4.39
CA SER A 356 -17.01 11.30 -5.42
C SER A 356 -18.23 12.04 -4.85
N GLU A 357 -18.82 11.53 -3.77
CA GLU A 357 -19.95 12.19 -3.10
C GLU A 357 -19.55 13.56 -2.58
N ASN A 358 -18.41 13.66 -1.91
CA ASN A 358 -17.91 14.91 -1.34
C ASN A 358 -17.59 15.96 -2.44
N CYS A 359 -16.84 15.61 -3.47
CA CYS A 359 -16.52 16.51 -4.57
C CYS A 359 -17.79 16.99 -5.30
N ASN A 360 -18.74 16.09 -5.56
CA ASN A 360 -19.98 16.44 -6.22
C ASN A 360 -20.87 17.35 -5.34
N ARG A 361 -20.95 17.09 -4.04
CA ARG A 361 -21.65 17.95 -3.09
C ARG A 361 -21.07 19.36 -3.06
N LYS A 362 -19.75 19.47 -2.90
CA LYS A 362 -19.07 20.77 -2.89
C LYS A 362 -19.23 21.55 -4.22
N ARG A 363 -19.25 20.84 -5.34
CA ARG A 363 -19.59 21.47 -6.64
C ARG A 363 -21.03 21.96 -6.69
N ALA A 364 -21.98 21.18 -6.17
CA ALA A 364 -23.39 21.59 -6.08
C ALA A 364 -23.59 22.81 -5.16
N GLU A 365 -22.72 22.99 -4.16
CA GLU A 365 -22.63 24.17 -3.30
C GLU A 365 -21.98 25.39 -3.99
N GLY A 366 -21.59 25.27 -5.27
CA GLY A 366 -21.02 26.35 -6.06
C GLY A 366 -19.48 26.42 -6.08
N GLN A 367 -18.79 25.49 -5.45
CA GLN A 367 -17.33 25.43 -5.52
C GLN A 367 -16.86 24.82 -6.85
N ASN A 368 -15.96 25.53 -7.55
CA ASN A 368 -15.42 25.05 -8.82
C ASN A 368 -14.27 24.04 -8.61
N ILE A 369 -14.59 22.89 -8.03
CA ILE A 369 -13.64 21.79 -7.82
C ILE A 369 -13.42 21.04 -9.13
N ILE A 370 -12.17 20.87 -9.55
CA ILE A 370 -11.78 20.17 -10.78
C ILE A 370 -11.04 18.86 -10.51
N ALA A 371 -10.49 18.68 -9.29
CA ALA A 371 -9.86 17.45 -8.86
C ALA A 371 -9.93 17.30 -7.34
N GLY A 372 -9.78 16.08 -6.85
CA GLY A 372 -9.71 15.79 -5.42
C GLY A 372 -9.01 14.49 -5.11
N ILE A 373 -8.51 14.38 -3.86
CA ILE A 373 -7.93 13.16 -3.28
C ILE A 373 -8.45 12.95 -1.86
N ASN A 374 -8.43 11.70 -1.37
CA ASN A 374 -8.59 11.46 0.06
C ASN A 374 -7.43 12.08 0.84
N SER A 375 -7.66 12.47 2.08
CA SER A 375 -6.59 13.13 2.85
C SER A 375 -6.37 12.52 4.23
N GLY A 376 -6.61 13.25 5.30
CA GLY A 376 -6.21 12.89 6.67
C GLY A 376 -6.81 11.58 7.18
N PHE A 377 -6.15 11.03 8.16
CA PHE A 377 -6.56 9.80 8.83
C PHE A 377 -7.80 10.01 9.70
N PHE A 378 -8.57 8.96 9.83
CA PHE A 378 -9.74 8.93 10.71
C PHE A 378 -9.85 7.56 11.41
N ASN A 379 -10.68 7.48 12.42
CA ASN A 379 -11.00 6.20 13.04
C ASN A 379 -12.07 5.49 12.19
N SER A 380 -11.72 4.35 11.64
CA SER A 380 -12.62 3.56 10.78
C SER A 380 -13.90 3.10 11.49
N HIS A 381 -13.89 3.03 12.84
CA HIS A 381 -15.04 2.57 13.61
C HIS A 381 -16.12 3.65 13.75
N ASP A 382 -15.74 4.90 14.02
CA ASP A 382 -16.66 6.00 14.32
C ASP A 382 -16.53 7.22 13.40
N GLY A 383 -15.62 7.17 12.42
CA GLY A 383 -15.38 8.28 11.49
C GLY A 383 -14.64 9.47 12.11
N PHE A 384 -14.25 9.42 13.39
CA PHE A 384 -13.65 10.56 14.05
C PHE A 384 -12.30 10.94 13.45
N PRO A 385 -12.11 12.22 13.02
CA PRO A 385 -10.87 12.64 12.39
C PRO A 385 -9.69 12.56 13.35
N ARG A 386 -8.48 12.47 12.82
CA ARG A 386 -7.24 12.46 13.59
C ARG A 386 -6.42 13.70 13.30
N GLY A 387 -5.95 14.35 14.37
CA GLY A 387 -5.05 15.47 14.31
C GLY A 387 -5.73 16.83 14.17
N LEU A 388 -5.69 17.45 12.99
CA LEU A 388 -6.20 18.83 12.80
C LEU A 388 -6.77 18.96 11.39
N HIS A 389 -7.85 19.77 11.27
CA HIS A 389 -8.47 20.15 10.01
C HIS A 389 -8.81 21.64 10.03
N ILE A 390 -8.35 22.38 9.01
CA ILE A 390 -8.65 23.79 8.81
C ILE A 390 -9.20 23.98 7.41
N GLU A 391 -10.42 24.49 7.30
CA GLU A 391 -11.12 24.84 6.07
C GLU A 391 -11.31 26.37 5.97
N GLU A 392 -10.80 26.98 4.91
CA GLU A 392 -10.90 28.43 4.69
C GLU A 392 -10.43 29.27 5.88
N GLY A 393 -9.36 28.82 6.55
CA GLY A 393 -8.82 29.45 7.74
C GLY A 393 -9.52 29.08 9.04
N ARG A 394 -10.71 28.49 8.98
CA ARG A 394 -11.50 28.09 10.15
C ARG A 394 -11.02 26.76 10.68
N PRO A 395 -10.66 26.66 11.96
CA PRO A 395 -10.28 25.40 12.58
C PRO A 395 -11.53 24.58 12.92
N ASP A 396 -11.89 23.65 12.03
CA ASP A 396 -13.07 22.80 12.24
C ASP A 396 -12.81 21.64 13.20
N PHE A 397 -11.55 21.19 13.29
CA PHE A 397 -11.14 20.16 14.23
C PHE A 397 -9.70 20.36 14.67
N VAL A 398 -9.46 20.29 15.97
CA VAL A 398 -8.11 20.29 16.56
C VAL A 398 -8.05 19.32 17.71
N ASN A 399 -7.22 18.29 17.56
CA ASN A 399 -6.88 17.37 18.64
C ASN A 399 -5.44 17.64 19.11
N ASN A 400 -5.28 18.26 20.24
CA ASN A 400 -3.96 18.60 20.80
C ASN A 400 -3.44 17.54 21.78
N LYS A 401 -4.34 16.87 22.51
CA LYS A 401 -4.02 15.81 23.46
C LYS A 401 -5.09 14.72 23.42
N SER A 402 -5.05 13.86 22.42
CA SER A 402 -6.03 12.77 22.34
C SER A 402 -5.77 11.70 23.39
N VAL A 403 -6.84 11.24 24.02
CA VAL A 403 -6.87 10.02 24.86
C VAL A 403 -6.64 8.75 24.08
N ARG A 404 -6.79 8.83 22.78
CA ARG A 404 -6.59 7.69 21.89
C ARG A 404 -5.10 7.56 21.65
N THR A 405 -4.45 6.72 22.42
CA THR A 405 -2.99 6.48 22.50
C THR A 405 -2.28 6.21 21.17
N SER A 406 -3.02 6.02 20.09
CA SER A 406 -2.46 5.82 18.73
C SER A 406 -2.22 7.13 17.95
N LEU A 407 -2.39 8.31 18.54
CA LEU A 407 -2.44 9.58 17.81
C LEU A 407 -1.15 10.41 17.87
N THR A 408 -0.12 9.97 18.54
CA THR A 408 1.20 10.64 18.55
C THR A 408 1.81 10.75 17.16
N ASN A 409 1.38 9.90 16.22
CA ASN A 409 1.92 9.83 14.85
C ASN A 409 1.32 10.88 13.90
N HIS A 410 0.29 11.64 14.30
CA HIS A 410 -0.35 12.69 13.47
C HIS A 410 0.12 14.09 13.83
N ALA A 411 1.39 14.23 14.22
CA ALA A 411 1.99 15.49 14.62
C ALA A 411 2.29 16.42 13.45
N ASN A 412 2.31 15.90 12.21
CA ASN A 412 2.59 16.66 11.01
C ASN A 412 1.29 17.12 10.32
N ALA A 413 1.43 18.10 9.43
CA ALA A 413 0.34 18.57 8.59
C ALA A 413 0.86 19.00 7.22
N PHE A 414 0.00 18.89 6.21
CA PHE A 414 0.10 19.59 4.93
C PHE A 414 -0.70 20.88 5.07
N THR A 415 -0.12 22.01 4.65
CA THR A 415 -0.68 23.33 4.85
C THR A 415 -0.55 24.18 3.59
N PHE A 416 -1.66 24.81 3.17
CA PHE A 416 -1.71 25.84 2.15
C PHE A 416 -2.05 27.18 2.82
N PHE A 417 -1.17 28.14 2.68
CA PHE A 417 -1.26 29.45 3.32
C PHE A 417 -2.00 30.48 2.45
N LYS A 418 -2.44 31.59 3.08
CA LYS A 418 -3.08 32.69 2.36
C LYS A 418 -2.14 33.41 1.37
N ASP A 419 -0.84 33.36 1.61
CA ASP A 419 0.19 33.87 0.68
C ASP A 419 0.47 32.93 -0.49
N ARG A 420 -0.28 31.84 -0.61
CA ARG A 420 -0.23 30.83 -1.66
C ARG A 420 0.97 29.91 -1.63
N THR A 421 1.76 29.95 -0.58
CA THR A 421 2.81 28.97 -0.35
C THR A 421 2.26 27.71 0.33
N VAL A 422 2.99 26.60 0.23
CA VAL A 422 2.68 25.34 0.90
C VAL A 422 3.84 24.90 1.78
N SER A 423 3.48 24.23 2.85
CA SER A 423 4.46 23.57 3.74
C SER A 423 3.92 22.25 4.25
N CYS A 424 4.80 21.31 4.56
CA CYS A 424 4.45 20.15 5.35
C CYS A 424 5.45 19.96 6.49
N GLY A 425 4.95 19.60 7.66
CA GLY A 425 5.81 19.39 8.81
C GLY A 425 5.10 19.44 10.14
N LYS A 426 5.90 19.54 11.20
CA LYS A 426 5.40 19.53 12.57
C LYS A 426 4.54 20.74 12.86
N LYS A 427 3.33 20.48 13.34
CA LYS A 427 2.37 21.52 13.74
C LYS A 427 2.29 21.69 15.25
N THR A 428 1.92 22.91 15.68
CA THR A 428 1.49 23.20 17.04
C THR A 428 0.17 23.96 17.02
N PHE A 429 -0.57 23.92 18.11
CA PHE A 429 -1.82 24.67 18.29
C PHE A 429 -1.80 25.40 19.65
N SER A 430 -2.30 26.62 19.66
CA SER A 430 -2.54 27.42 20.86
C SER A 430 -3.89 28.13 20.76
N GLY A 431 -4.81 27.77 21.61
CA GLY A 431 -6.12 28.41 21.72
C GLY A 431 -6.22 29.26 22.99
N LYS A 432 -6.72 30.49 22.86
CA LYS A 432 -6.87 31.40 24.00
C LYS A 432 -8.20 32.13 24.00
N ILE A 433 -8.79 32.33 25.18
CA ILE A 433 -9.85 33.28 25.44
C ILE A 433 -9.36 34.35 26.41
N GLU A 434 -9.80 35.58 26.26
CA GLU A 434 -9.47 36.66 27.16
C GLU A 434 -10.75 37.21 27.81
N VAL A 435 -10.75 37.31 29.11
CA VAL A 435 -11.84 37.85 29.92
C VAL A 435 -11.28 38.89 30.88
N GLY A 436 -11.71 40.14 30.75
CA GLY A 436 -11.27 41.22 31.61
C GLY A 436 -9.75 41.43 31.66
N GLY A 437 -9.04 41.22 30.52
CA GLY A 437 -7.59 41.36 30.40
C GLY A 437 -6.80 40.14 30.89
N THR A 438 -7.45 39.05 31.28
CA THR A 438 -6.80 37.81 31.71
C THR A 438 -7.00 36.75 30.60
N GLU A 439 -5.90 36.11 30.16
CA GLU A 439 -5.93 35.04 29.18
C GLU A 439 -6.12 33.67 29.85
N TYR A 440 -6.94 32.82 29.23
CA TYR A 440 -7.17 31.43 29.57
C TYR A 440 -6.98 30.56 28.34
N GLU A 441 -6.31 29.40 28.49
CA GLU A 441 -6.06 28.49 27.38
C GLU A 441 -7.23 27.52 27.16
N TYR A 442 -7.54 27.21 25.90
CA TYR A 442 -8.31 26.04 25.53
C TYR A 442 -7.46 25.13 24.64
N HIS A 443 -7.68 23.81 24.74
CA HIS A 443 -6.70 22.83 24.26
C HIS A 443 -7.12 22.09 23.00
N SER A 444 -8.39 22.13 22.64
CA SER A 444 -8.92 21.43 21.47
C SER A 444 -10.13 22.16 20.88
N ILE A 445 -10.47 21.80 19.65
CA ILE A 445 -11.67 22.28 18.96
C ILE A 445 -12.43 21.06 18.43
N ASN A 446 -13.72 20.97 18.80
CA ASN A 446 -14.62 19.90 18.41
C ASN A 446 -14.09 18.48 18.72
N ASP A 447 -13.24 18.36 19.75
CA ASP A 447 -12.72 17.10 20.28
C ASP A 447 -13.49 16.70 21.56
N THR A 448 -13.31 15.47 21.99
CA THR A 448 -13.93 15.00 23.24
C THR A 448 -13.11 15.31 24.47
N ILE A 449 -13.81 15.52 25.61
CA ILE A 449 -13.15 15.53 26.91
C ILE A 449 -12.63 14.14 27.23
N LEU A 450 -11.40 14.11 27.74
CA LEU A 450 -10.72 12.90 28.20
C LEU A 450 -11.45 12.17 29.31
N ARG A 451 -11.77 10.89 29.09
CA ARG A 451 -12.45 10.00 30.03
C ARG A 451 -11.46 9.28 30.84
N SER A 452 -10.51 9.42 31.38
CA SER A 452 -9.87 8.56 32.40
C SER A 452 -8.55 9.08 32.94
N GLY A 453 -8.50 9.16 34.23
CA GLY A 453 -7.34 8.95 35.11
C GLY A 453 -6.20 9.95 35.08
N SER A 454 -6.08 10.76 34.05
CA SER A 454 -5.00 11.75 33.96
C SER A 454 -5.48 13.05 33.36
N THR A 455 -5.34 14.13 34.11
CA THR A 455 -5.56 15.53 33.71
C THR A 455 -6.66 15.76 32.67
N LEU A 456 -7.87 15.99 33.13
CA LEU A 456 -8.96 16.58 32.36
C LEU A 456 -8.45 17.87 31.71
N GLN A 457 -8.70 18.03 30.42
CA GLN A 457 -8.52 19.33 29.78
C GLN A 457 -9.55 20.28 30.37
N GLU A 458 -9.12 21.38 30.97
CA GLU A 458 -10.01 22.30 31.66
C GLU A 458 -10.88 23.11 30.72
N ALA A 459 -10.48 23.26 29.45
CA ALA A 459 -11.23 24.02 28.45
C ALA A 459 -11.15 23.42 27.06
N ASN A 460 -12.30 23.20 26.44
CA ASN A 460 -12.45 22.82 25.03
C ASN A 460 -13.39 23.77 24.31
N LEU A 461 -13.10 24.04 23.05
CA LEU A 461 -13.95 24.84 22.17
C LEU A 461 -14.84 23.93 21.32
N TYR A 462 -16.10 24.34 21.15
CA TYR A 462 -17.03 23.72 20.22
C TYR A 462 -17.57 24.77 19.24
N THR A 463 -17.81 24.37 18.01
CA THR A 463 -18.39 25.19 16.95
C THR A 463 -19.61 24.49 16.36
N ALA A 464 -20.35 25.17 15.48
CA ALA A 464 -21.49 24.58 14.78
C ALA A 464 -21.12 23.39 13.86
N ARG A 465 -19.83 23.19 13.61
CA ARG A 465 -19.32 21.98 12.88
C ARG A 465 -19.34 20.71 13.71
N TYR A 466 -19.45 20.80 15.02
CA TYR A 466 -19.65 19.63 15.89
C TYR A 466 -21.12 19.20 15.85
N LYS A 467 -21.38 17.96 15.46
CA LYS A 467 -22.72 17.49 15.07
C LYS A 467 -23.79 17.61 16.15
N LYS A 468 -23.48 17.71 17.40
CA LYS A 468 -24.33 18.05 18.55
C LYS A 468 -23.51 17.98 19.83
N ILE A 469 -23.78 18.88 20.71
CA ILE A 469 -23.22 18.94 22.06
C ILE A 469 -24.39 18.87 23.07
N PRO A 470 -24.67 17.71 23.68
CA PRO A 470 -24.60 16.32 23.20
C PRO A 470 -25.58 16.03 22.05
N HIS A 471 -25.42 14.93 21.34
CA HIS A 471 -26.30 14.54 20.26
C HIS A 471 -27.66 14.03 20.77
N PRO A 472 -28.83 14.62 20.45
CA PRO A 472 -30.12 14.18 20.95
C PRO A 472 -30.54 12.78 20.46
N ASP A 473 -30.04 12.35 19.29
CA ASP A 473 -30.38 11.04 18.71
C ASP A 473 -29.44 9.91 19.21
N ALA A 474 -28.58 10.19 20.17
CA ALA A 474 -27.71 9.19 20.79
C ALA A 474 -27.86 9.24 22.32
N PRO A 475 -28.98 8.77 22.87
CA PRO A 475 -29.25 8.81 24.31
C PRO A 475 -28.24 8.00 25.16
N SER A 476 -27.49 7.09 24.52
CA SER A 476 -26.42 6.35 25.20
C SER A 476 -25.10 7.15 25.34
N LEU A 477 -25.03 8.37 24.82
CA LEU A 477 -23.94 9.28 25.10
C LEU A 477 -24.12 9.93 26.45
N THR A 478 -24.21 9.14 27.45
CA THR A 478 -24.00 9.52 28.84
C THR A 478 -22.53 9.87 29.06
N ASN A 479 -22.04 10.88 28.33
CA ASN A 479 -20.86 11.57 28.77
C ASN A 479 -21.32 12.48 29.96
N THR A 480 -21.39 11.89 31.11
CA THR A 480 -21.77 12.60 32.35
C THR A 480 -20.90 13.83 32.56
N LEU A 481 -19.67 13.85 32.05
CA LEU A 481 -18.76 14.99 32.11
C LEU A 481 -19.22 16.15 31.22
N SER A 482 -19.80 15.91 30.04
CA SER A 482 -20.28 16.99 29.18
C SER A 482 -21.45 17.75 29.77
N LYS A 483 -22.31 17.09 30.59
CA LYS A 483 -23.43 17.70 31.26
C LYS A 483 -23.07 18.33 32.62
N LYS A 484 -21.89 18.03 33.17
CA LYS A 484 -21.34 18.54 34.42
C LYS A 484 -20.27 19.60 34.23
N ALA A 485 -20.41 20.42 33.22
CA ALA A 485 -19.46 21.47 32.87
C ALA A 485 -20.14 22.84 32.87
N LEU A 486 -19.35 23.89 32.95
CA LEU A 486 -19.78 25.25 32.63
C LEU A 486 -19.61 25.45 31.12
N TYR A 487 -20.67 25.85 30.44
CA TYR A 487 -20.62 26.29 29.02
C TYR A 487 -20.82 27.80 28.95
N VAL A 488 -19.91 28.44 28.22
CA VAL A 488 -20.02 29.83 27.82
C VAL A 488 -20.19 29.88 26.32
N VAL A 489 -21.39 30.21 25.86
CA VAL A 489 -21.69 30.41 24.44
C VAL A 489 -21.48 31.87 24.10
N ALA A 490 -20.76 32.12 23.02
CA ALA A 490 -20.52 33.48 22.58
C ALA A 490 -20.64 33.56 21.04
N LYS A 491 -20.95 34.77 20.56
CA LYS A 491 -21.06 35.09 19.14
C LYS A 491 -20.09 36.21 18.79
N ASN A 492 -19.32 36.01 17.70
CA ASN A 492 -18.37 37.00 17.24
C ASN A 492 -19.08 38.26 16.78
N LYS A 493 -18.60 39.43 17.24
CA LYS A 493 -19.17 40.74 16.85
C LYS A 493 -19.03 41.05 15.35
N SER A 494 -18.01 40.47 14.71
CA SER A 494 -17.79 40.62 13.26
C SER A 494 -18.79 39.85 12.40
N GLY A 495 -19.54 38.91 12.96
CA GLY A 495 -20.39 37.99 12.22
C GLY A 495 -19.59 36.91 11.43
N ASN A 496 -18.28 36.88 11.57
CA ASN A 496 -17.42 35.91 10.89
C ASN A 496 -16.96 34.81 11.87
N PRO A 497 -16.68 33.58 11.39
CA PRO A 497 -16.09 32.54 12.23
C PRO A 497 -14.68 32.92 12.72
N VAL A 498 -14.22 32.29 13.77
CA VAL A 498 -12.81 32.38 14.20
C VAL A 498 -11.92 31.73 13.13
N THR A 499 -10.89 32.46 12.70
CA THR A 499 -9.86 31.95 11.80
C THR A 499 -8.49 31.92 12.48
N VAL A 500 -7.66 30.94 12.08
CA VAL A 500 -6.32 30.75 12.69
C VAL A 500 -5.33 31.82 12.22
N ASN A 501 -4.45 32.25 13.14
CA ASN A 501 -3.40 33.23 12.90
C ASN A 501 -3.92 34.59 12.41
N ASP A 502 -5.14 34.95 12.78
CA ASP A 502 -5.84 36.18 12.33
C ASP A 502 -6.10 37.14 13.51
N GLY A 503 -5.39 36.92 14.63
CA GLY A 503 -5.48 37.77 15.81
C GLY A 503 -6.67 37.46 16.72
N TRP A 504 -7.12 38.48 17.46
CA TRP A 504 -8.21 38.36 18.43
C TRP A 504 -9.56 38.71 17.80
N PHE A 505 -10.56 37.84 18.00
CA PHE A 505 -11.95 38.07 17.65
C PHE A 505 -12.71 38.51 18.88
N GLU A 506 -13.35 39.67 18.86
CA GLU A 506 -14.29 40.10 19.89
C GLU A 506 -15.61 39.34 19.77
N ALA A 507 -16.14 38.90 20.89
CA ALA A 507 -17.41 38.20 20.98
C ALA A 507 -18.26 38.66 22.16
N THR A 508 -19.56 38.49 22.03
CA THR A 508 -20.52 38.74 23.09
C THR A 508 -21.06 37.42 23.63
N VAL A 509 -21.09 37.22 24.94
CA VAL A 509 -21.70 36.06 25.58
C VAL A 509 -23.21 36.09 25.35
N THR A 510 -23.73 35.06 24.71
CA THR A 510 -25.15 34.90 24.37
C THR A 510 -25.88 33.96 25.32
N GLN A 511 -25.16 32.97 25.89
CA GLN A 511 -25.73 32.02 26.85
C GLN A 511 -24.65 31.55 27.82
N ILE A 512 -25.06 31.30 29.06
CA ILE A 512 -24.28 30.56 30.05
C ILE A 512 -25.14 29.41 30.55
N ALA A 513 -24.60 28.20 30.48
CA ALA A 513 -25.22 26.99 31.02
C ALA A 513 -24.29 26.34 32.04
N ASP A 514 -24.68 26.38 33.30
CA ASP A 514 -23.86 25.90 34.42
C ASP A 514 -24.37 24.56 34.96
N GLY A 515 -23.69 23.51 34.54
CA GLY A 515 -23.94 22.12 34.95
C GLY A 515 -23.07 21.61 36.10
N ARG A 516 -22.23 22.46 36.73
CA ARG A 516 -21.23 22.03 37.70
C ARG A 516 -21.86 21.49 39.00
N SER A 517 -22.91 22.14 39.49
CA SER A 517 -23.63 21.72 40.67
C SER A 517 -24.83 20.84 40.39
N THR A 518 -25.56 21.12 39.32
CA THR A 518 -26.71 20.34 38.87
C THR A 518 -26.51 20.03 37.39
N GLU A 519 -26.53 18.75 37.06
CA GLU A 519 -26.32 18.29 35.70
C GLU A 519 -27.33 18.94 34.72
N LEU A 520 -26.84 19.46 33.59
CA LEU A 520 -27.68 20.05 32.56
C LEU A 520 -28.58 18.98 31.94
N ALA A 521 -29.80 19.31 31.62
CA ALA A 521 -30.67 18.45 30.82
C ALA A 521 -30.08 18.27 29.42
N GLU A 522 -29.62 19.39 28.82
CA GLU A 522 -28.95 19.42 27.51
C GLU A 522 -27.80 20.44 27.51
N ALA A 523 -26.72 20.15 26.78
CA ALA A 523 -25.69 21.14 26.53
C ALA A 523 -26.12 22.12 25.42
N PRO A 524 -25.53 23.33 25.33
CA PRO A 524 -25.88 24.31 24.34
C PRO A 524 -25.74 23.78 22.90
N TYR A 525 -26.63 24.19 22.05
CA TYR A 525 -26.61 23.86 20.62
C TYR A 525 -26.23 25.09 19.78
N LEU A 526 -25.29 24.92 18.87
CA LEU A 526 -24.78 25.98 18.01
C LEU A 526 -25.31 25.81 16.58
N THR A 527 -25.75 26.92 15.97
CA THR A 527 -26.36 26.89 14.63
C THR A 527 -25.60 27.69 13.59
N ALA A 528 -24.80 28.67 14.01
CA ALA A 528 -24.11 29.57 13.13
C ALA A 528 -22.57 29.42 13.25
N LEU A 529 -21.84 29.62 12.15
CA LEU A 529 -20.38 29.47 12.13
C LEU A 529 -19.64 30.56 12.93
N ASP A 530 -20.27 31.69 13.20
CA ASP A 530 -19.76 32.76 14.06
C ASP A 530 -20.08 32.56 15.54
N GLU A 531 -20.78 31.47 15.89
CA GLU A 531 -21.05 31.03 17.26
C GLU A 531 -20.08 29.95 17.72
N TRP A 532 -19.71 29.98 18.97
CA TRP A 532 -18.88 28.97 19.60
C TRP A 532 -19.22 28.82 21.08
N ALA A 533 -18.92 27.66 21.63
CA ALA A 533 -19.10 27.37 23.06
C ALA A 533 -17.79 26.90 23.67
N VAL A 534 -17.35 27.52 24.74
CA VAL A 534 -16.26 26.98 25.57
C VAL A 534 -16.88 26.10 26.63
N GLN A 535 -16.49 24.84 26.67
CA GLN A 535 -16.77 23.92 27.76
C GLN A 535 -15.63 24.00 28.78
N LEU A 536 -15.96 24.28 30.02
CA LEU A 536 -15.03 24.54 31.09
C LEU A 536 -15.25 23.56 32.25
N THR A 537 -14.15 23.08 32.82
CA THR A 537 -14.14 22.25 34.05
C THR A 537 -13.05 22.73 35.00
N GLY A 538 -13.03 22.22 36.22
CA GLY A 538 -11.99 22.52 37.22
C GLY A 538 -11.89 23.98 37.63
N ALA A 539 -10.67 24.42 37.95
CA ALA A 539 -10.41 25.76 38.48
C ALA A 539 -10.75 26.89 37.51
N THR A 540 -10.57 26.65 36.21
CA THR A 540 -10.91 27.61 35.15
C THR A 540 -12.44 27.87 35.13
N ALA A 541 -13.24 26.82 35.26
CA ALA A 541 -14.71 26.96 35.32
C ALA A 541 -15.15 27.77 36.53
N GLU A 542 -14.58 27.50 37.72
CA GLU A 542 -14.87 28.24 38.95
C GLU A 542 -14.54 29.73 38.80
N THR A 543 -13.40 30.04 38.23
CA THR A 543 -12.94 31.42 38.05
C THR A 543 -13.82 32.17 37.05
N LEU A 544 -14.19 31.55 35.93
CA LEU A 544 -14.93 32.25 34.86
C LEU A 544 -16.43 32.36 35.13
N ALA A 545 -17.02 31.44 35.90
CA ALA A 545 -18.42 31.54 36.30
C ALA A 545 -18.74 32.80 37.12
N GLY A 546 -17.79 33.29 37.92
CA GLY A 546 -17.94 34.53 38.66
C GLY A 546 -17.64 35.82 37.88
N LYS A 547 -17.04 35.69 36.68
CA LYS A 547 -16.60 36.84 35.89
C LYS A 547 -17.47 37.09 34.63
N LEU A 548 -18.25 36.13 34.19
CA LEU A 548 -19.04 36.21 32.96
C LEU A 548 -20.54 36.22 33.23
N SER A 549 -21.25 37.03 32.48
CA SER A 549 -22.71 37.06 32.37
C SER A 549 -23.14 37.20 30.93
N VAL A 550 -24.40 36.89 30.61
CA VAL A 550 -24.96 37.17 29.28
C VAL A 550 -24.80 38.66 28.98
N GLY A 551 -24.30 39.00 27.77
CA GLY A 551 -23.95 40.35 27.40
C GLY A 551 -22.49 40.75 27.68
N SER A 552 -21.72 39.96 28.45
CA SER A 552 -20.29 40.22 28.66
C SER A 552 -19.52 40.14 27.32
N THR A 553 -18.51 41.00 27.19
CA THR A 553 -17.56 40.95 26.06
C THR A 553 -16.34 40.11 26.47
N LEU A 554 -15.91 39.28 25.57
CA LEU A 554 -14.66 38.51 25.67
C LEU A 554 -13.97 38.45 24.30
N ARG A 555 -12.74 38.01 24.25
CA ARG A 555 -12.00 37.80 23.01
C ARG A 555 -11.56 36.36 22.89
N ILE A 556 -11.48 35.86 21.65
CA ILE A 556 -10.99 34.51 21.31
C ILE A 556 -9.91 34.57 20.25
N ARG A 557 -8.94 33.69 20.34
CA ARG A 557 -7.84 33.55 19.39
C ARG A 557 -7.48 32.08 19.21
N ALA A 558 -7.14 31.70 17.97
CA ALA A 558 -6.60 30.39 17.61
C ALA A 558 -5.32 30.57 16.79
N ASP A 559 -4.23 30.00 17.23
CA ASP A 559 -2.96 30.04 16.52
C ASP A 559 -2.48 28.64 16.18
N VAL A 560 -1.97 28.49 14.97
CA VAL A 560 -1.36 27.24 14.47
C VAL A 560 -0.01 27.57 13.85
N THR A 561 1.02 26.79 14.18
CA THR A 561 2.29 26.88 13.47
C THR A 561 2.57 25.58 12.71
N VAL A 562 3.28 25.68 11.61
CA VAL A 562 3.84 24.54 10.89
C VAL A 562 5.32 24.82 10.66
N ASN A 563 6.19 23.97 11.19
CA ASN A 563 7.66 24.22 11.21
C ASN A 563 8.02 25.61 11.77
N GLY A 564 7.25 26.11 12.75
CA GLY A 564 7.43 27.45 13.34
C GLY A 564 6.84 28.61 12.52
N ILE A 565 6.29 28.35 11.32
CA ILE A 565 5.64 29.38 10.49
C ILE A 565 4.22 29.61 11.00
N SER A 566 3.84 30.88 11.20
CA SER A 566 2.53 31.33 11.70
C SER A 566 1.76 32.22 10.71
N THR A 567 2.08 32.12 9.42
CA THR A 567 1.32 32.79 8.35
C THR A 567 -0.16 32.36 8.38
N PRO A 568 -1.13 33.24 8.07
CA PRO A 568 -2.52 32.84 7.96
C PRO A 568 -2.75 31.68 7.02
N ILE A 569 -3.49 30.69 7.49
CA ILE A 569 -3.72 29.41 6.82
C ILE A 569 -5.06 29.46 6.08
N LEU A 570 -5.12 28.93 4.86
CA LEU A 570 -6.36 28.64 4.15
C LEU A 570 -6.80 27.19 4.38
N THR A 571 -5.88 26.25 4.16
CA THR A 571 -6.19 24.82 4.19
C THR A 571 -5.12 24.08 4.96
N GLN A 572 -5.55 23.21 5.88
CA GLN A 572 -4.63 22.33 6.56
C GLN A 572 -5.28 20.98 6.88
N ASN A 573 -4.54 19.91 6.60
CA ASN A 573 -4.89 18.56 7.00
C ASN A 573 -3.72 17.86 7.68
N SER A 574 -4.00 17.13 8.74
CA SER A 574 -2.99 16.32 9.42
C SER A 574 -2.51 15.17 8.56
N THR A 575 -1.20 14.94 8.61
CA THR A 575 -0.51 13.83 7.96
C THR A 575 0.16 12.93 9.01
N MET A 576 0.50 11.71 8.64
CA MET A 576 1.09 10.77 9.58
C MET A 576 2.61 10.95 9.65
N TYR A 577 3.30 10.63 8.58
CA TYR A 577 4.76 10.68 8.50
C TYR A 577 5.20 11.65 7.42
N GLN A 578 6.30 12.32 7.68
CA GLN A 578 7.04 13.06 6.68
C GLN A 578 8.21 12.19 6.24
N PHE A 579 8.22 11.75 4.98
CA PHE A 579 9.19 10.81 4.46
C PHE A 579 10.39 11.47 3.77
N MET A 580 10.22 12.69 3.31
CA MET A 580 11.33 13.52 2.84
C MET A 580 11.22 14.90 3.48
N VAL A 581 12.30 15.38 4.06
CA VAL A 581 12.39 16.65 4.77
C VAL A 581 13.61 17.40 4.21
N ASP A 582 13.36 18.55 3.61
CA ASP A 582 14.40 19.41 3.04
C ASP A 582 15.34 18.68 2.08
N GLY A 583 14.76 17.77 1.27
CA GLY A 583 15.49 16.95 0.30
C GLY A 583 16.12 15.69 0.88
N GLU A 584 16.13 15.53 2.20
CA GLU A 584 16.67 14.33 2.85
C GLU A 584 15.62 13.24 2.98
N ASP A 585 15.96 12.03 2.57
CA ASP A 585 15.14 10.83 2.76
C ASP A 585 15.10 10.45 4.25
N LYS A 586 13.90 10.48 4.84
CA LYS A 586 13.62 10.09 6.22
C LYS A 586 12.68 8.87 6.26
N SER A 587 12.51 8.21 5.12
CA SER A 587 11.67 7.02 5.03
C SER A 587 12.29 5.84 5.78
N PHE A 588 11.46 4.89 6.09
CA PHE A 588 11.84 3.61 6.67
C PHE A 588 11.19 2.49 5.89
N ASP A 589 11.79 1.32 5.91
CA ASP A 589 11.24 0.16 5.21
C ASP A 589 9.98 -0.36 5.93
N THR A 590 9.05 -0.85 5.13
CA THR A 590 7.86 -1.54 5.61
C THR A 590 7.74 -2.86 4.88
N ASP A 591 7.29 -3.88 5.57
CA ASP A 591 7.13 -5.23 5.00
C ASP A 591 6.03 -5.31 3.95
N LYS A 592 5.22 -4.25 3.77
CA LYS A 592 4.01 -4.29 2.94
C LYS A 592 4.04 -3.24 1.85
N TYR A 593 3.65 -3.68 0.66
CA TYR A 593 3.17 -2.79 -0.39
C TYR A 593 1.70 -2.45 -0.14
N ASP A 594 1.37 -1.19 -0.17
CA ASP A 594 -0.01 -0.73 0.02
C ASP A 594 -0.39 0.33 -1.01
N PRO A 595 -1.69 0.49 -1.34
CA PRO A 595 -2.17 1.68 -2.02
C PRO A 595 -1.85 2.91 -1.17
N MET A 596 -1.33 3.96 -1.79
CA MET A 596 -0.90 5.15 -1.06
C MET A 596 -1.40 6.43 -1.70
N THR A 597 -1.82 7.36 -0.84
CA THR A 597 -2.02 8.77 -1.16
C THR A 597 -0.97 9.59 -0.43
N TYR A 598 -0.19 10.37 -1.19
CA TYR A 598 0.85 11.21 -0.63
C TYR A 598 1.04 12.48 -1.44
N VAL A 599 1.74 13.44 -0.84
CA VAL A 599 1.95 14.75 -1.42
C VAL A 599 3.43 15.07 -1.40
N GLY A 600 3.92 15.54 -2.54
CA GLY A 600 5.24 16.12 -2.69
C GLY A 600 5.15 17.62 -2.93
N ILE A 601 6.09 18.38 -2.36
CA ILE A 601 6.18 19.84 -2.47
C ILE A 601 7.58 20.16 -2.96
N ASP A 602 7.73 21.06 -3.93
CA ASP A 602 9.01 21.55 -4.41
C ASP A 602 9.74 22.41 -3.34
N LYS A 603 10.99 22.74 -3.60
CA LYS A 603 11.79 23.55 -2.68
C LYS A 603 11.26 24.97 -2.46
N ALA A 604 10.61 25.53 -3.45
CA ALA A 604 10.05 26.88 -3.39
C ALA A 604 8.67 26.92 -2.69
N GLY A 605 8.01 25.78 -2.48
CA GLY A 605 6.65 25.72 -1.95
C GLY A 605 5.58 26.25 -2.91
N THR A 606 5.85 26.22 -4.21
CA THR A 606 4.97 26.75 -5.24
C THR A 606 4.46 25.69 -6.21
N LYS A 607 5.10 24.52 -6.27
CA LYS A 607 4.66 23.34 -7.00
C LYS A 607 4.28 22.23 -6.04
N VAL A 608 3.11 21.66 -6.24
CA VAL A 608 2.60 20.53 -5.45
C VAL A 608 2.26 19.38 -6.36
N CYS A 609 2.66 18.18 -5.99
CA CYS A 609 2.28 16.95 -6.65
C CYS A 609 1.44 16.09 -5.70
N PHE A 610 0.21 15.75 -6.10
CA PHE A 610 -0.60 14.74 -5.42
C PHE A 610 -0.40 13.42 -6.12
N PHE A 611 0.05 12.41 -5.38
CA PHE A 611 0.29 11.07 -5.88
C PHE A 611 -0.75 10.12 -5.30
N VAL A 612 -1.36 9.34 -6.18
CA VAL A 612 -2.22 8.22 -5.83
C VAL A 612 -1.69 6.99 -6.54
N ILE A 613 -1.28 5.99 -5.76
CA ILE A 613 -0.78 4.72 -6.28
C ILE A 613 -1.75 3.63 -5.90
N ASP A 614 -2.28 2.93 -6.90
CA ASP A 614 -3.12 1.76 -6.70
C ASP A 614 -2.34 0.62 -6.05
N GLY A 615 -3.04 -0.27 -5.36
CA GLY A 615 -2.37 -1.40 -4.72
C GLY A 615 -3.35 -2.43 -4.18
N ARG A 616 -2.81 -3.51 -3.57
CA ARG A 616 -3.57 -4.69 -3.12
C ARG A 616 -4.33 -5.38 -4.25
N GLN A 617 -3.83 -5.22 -5.46
CA GLN A 617 -4.38 -5.81 -6.69
C GLN A 617 -3.23 -6.41 -7.46
N ASP A 618 -2.85 -7.57 -7.03
CA ASP A 618 -1.56 -8.22 -7.24
C ASP A 618 -1.02 -8.21 -8.68
N TRP A 619 -1.85 -8.42 -9.64
CA TRP A 619 -1.50 -8.46 -11.06
C TRP A 619 -1.81 -7.15 -11.81
N ILE A 620 -2.52 -6.19 -11.16
CA ILE A 620 -2.87 -4.88 -11.73
C ILE A 620 -1.95 -3.79 -11.15
N SER A 621 -1.85 -3.75 -9.81
CA SER A 621 -1.01 -2.82 -9.08
C SER A 621 -0.73 -3.33 -7.67
N MET A 622 0.53 -3.56 -7.37
CA MET A 622 0.94 -4.07 -6.07
C MET A 622 0.89 -3.01 -4.97
N GLY A 623 1.02 -1.75 -5.31
CA GLY A 623 1.17 -0.66 -4.35
C GLY A 623 2.62 -0.18 -4.24
N VAL A 624 2.92 0.53 -3.16
CA VAL A 624 4.23 1.16 -2.94
C VAL A 624 4.66 1.06 -1.48
N LYS A 625 5.95 0.92 -1.24
CA LYS A 625 6.59 1.05 0.07
C LYS A 625 6.96 2.51 0.36
N PHE A 626 7.26 2.84 1.61
CA PHE A 626 7.50 4.23 2.01
C PHE A 626 8.75 4.83 1.37
N TYR A 627 9.86 4.09 1.31
CA TYR A 627 11.08 4.58 0.65
C TYR A 627 10.89 4.78 -0.86
N GLU A 628 10.05 3.96 -1.49
CA GLU A 628 9.75 4.11 -2.92
C GLU A 628 8.96 5.38 -3.21
N MET A 629 8.06 5.80 -2.28
CA MET A 629 7.35 7.07 -2.41
C MET A 629 8.32 8.25 -2.51
N VAL A 630 9.39 8.25 -1.71
CA VAL A 630 10.43 9.28 -1.77
C VAL A 630 11.15 9.26 -3.11
N ARG A 631 11.57 8.10 -3.58
CA ARG A 631 12.26 7.96 -4.87
C ARG A 631 11.40 8.37 -6.07
N ILE A 632 10.11 8.03 -6.04
CA ILE A 632 9.16 8.48 -7.04
C ILE A 632 9.04 10.00 -6.99
N ALA A 633 8.81 10.59 -5.83
CA ALA A 633 8.64 12.02 -5.66
C ALA A 633 9.89 12.83 -6.07
N GLN A 634 11.10 12.30 -5.85
CA GLN A 634 12.35 12.90 -6.31
C GLN A 634 12.40 13.07 -7.84
N LYS A 635 11.82 12.13 -8.60
CA LYS A 635 11.70 12.24 -10.07
C LYS A 635 10.72 13.34 -10.52
N PHE A 636 9.93 13.89 -9.61
CA PHE A 636 9.03 15.05 -9.83
C PHE A 636 9.57 16.34 -9.19
N ASP A 637 10.86 16.37 -8.85
CA ASP A 637 11.54 17.51 -8.21
C ASP A 637 10.95 17.91 -6.85
N CYS A 638 10.33 16.98 -6.14
CA CYS A 638 9.82 17.23 -4.81
C CYS A 638 10.98 17.36 -3.80
N TRP A 639 10.83 18.25 -2.83
CA TRP A 639 11.78 18.56 -1.78
C TRP A 639 11.30 18.13 -0.39
N ASN A 640 9.98 18.12 -0.21
CA ASN A 640 9.32 17.59 0.98
C ASN A 640 8.23 16.60 0.56
N VAL A 641 8.10 15.50 1.29
CA VAL A 641 7.09 14.46 1.02
C VAL A 641 6.39 14.05 2.31
N THR A 642 5.07 14.07 2.29
CA THR A 642 4.25 13.61 3.41
C THR A 642 3.10 12.73 2.92
N ARG A 643 2.66 11.82 3.81
CA ARG A 643 1.63 10.83 3.47
C ARG A 643 0.30 11.16 4.13
N PHE A 644 -0.78 10.94 3.38
CA PHE A 644 -2.16 10.88 3.87
C PHE A 644 -2.61 9.44 4.16
N ASP A 645 -3.92 9.24 4.37
CA ASP A 645 -4.47 7.91 4.55
C ASP A 645 -4.34 7.09 3.27
N GLY A 646 -4.03 5.83 3.44
CA GLY A 646 -3.78 4.88 2.35
C GLY A 646 -4.74 3.69 2.37
N GLY A 647 -4.31 2.59 1.76
CA GLY A 647 -5.12 1.38 1.69
C GLY A 647 -6.42 1.61 0.92
N GLY A 648 -7.54 1.10 1.43
CA GLY A 648 -8.84 1.27 0.79
C GLY A 648 -9.36 2.70 0.68
N SER A 649 -8.74 3.66 1.42
CA SER A 649 -9.11 5.08 1.33
C SER A 649 -8.50 5.77 0.11
N THR A 650 -7.50 5.17 -0.52
CA THR A 650 -6.73 5.75 -1.65
C THR A 650 -7.63 5.99 -2.85
N ALA A 651 -7.85 7.26 -3.18
CA ALA A 651 -8.71 7.67 -4.30
C ALA A 651 -8.27 9.03 -4.89
N MET A 652 -8.41 9.16 -6.21
CA MET A 652 -8.28 10.41 -6.96
C MET A 652 -9.48 10.61 -7.87
N TRP A 653 -10.09 11.77 -7.77
CA TRP A 653 -11.27 12.16 -8.54
C TRP A 653 -10.93 13.34 -9.45
N LEU A 654 -11.43 13.30 -10.68
CA LEU A 654 -11.30 14.40 -11.65
C LEU A 654 -12.66 14.79 -12.22
N TYR A 655 -12.81 16.07 -12.54
CA TYR A 655 -13.94 16.60 -13.30
C TYR A 655 -13.51 16.86 -14.73
N THR A 656 -13.97 16.04 -15.64
CA THR A 656 -13.69 16.12 -17.07
C THR A 656 -14.98 15.91 -17.86
N ASP A 657 -15.10 16.56 -19.01
CA ASP A 657 -16.23 16.37 -19.93
C ASP A 657 -17.61 16.57 -19.30
N GLY A 658 -17.70 17.50 -18.35
CA GLY A 658 -18.95 17.82 -17.65
C GLY A 658 -19.35 16.83 -16.54
N ALA A 659 -18.51 15.84 -16.23
CA ALA A 659 -18.78 14.86 -15.19
C ALA A 659 -17.57 14.62 -14.29
N GLY A 660 -17.83 14.24 -13.05
CA GLY A 660 -16.79 13.84 -12.09
C GLY A 660 -16.68 12.34 -11.98
N LYS A 661 -15.46 11.83 -11.96
CA LYS A 661 -15.18 10.38 -11.80
C LYS A 661 -13.89 10.11 -11.05
N VAL A 662 -13.84 9.01 -10.31
CA VAL A 662 -12.60 8.45 -9.78
C VAL A 662 -11.79 7.86 -10.94
N VAL A 663 -10.51 8.17 -10.99
CA VAL A 663 -9.62 7.78 -12.10
C VAL A 663 -8.67 6.65 -11.75
N ASN A 664 -8.42 6.42 -10.47
CA ASN A 664 -7.67 5.27 -9.98
C ASN A 664 -8.59 4.07 -9.69
N GLN A 665 -8.04 2.94 -9.32
CA GLN A 665 -8.79 1.74 -8.95
C GLN A 665 -8.71 1.52 -7.42
N PRO A 666 -9.73 1.92 -6.64
CA PRO A 666 -9.76 1.68 -5.21
C PRO A 666 -9.65 0.20 -4.86
N SER A 667 -8.92 -0.11 -3.79
CA SER A 667 -8.62 -1.51 -3.42
C SER A 667 -9.73 -2.23 -2.65
N ASP A 668 -10.74 -1.51 -2.16
CA ASP A 668 -11.87 -2.14 -1.47
C ASP A 668 -12.83 -2.78 -2.48
N ALA A 669 -13.34 -3.97 -2.17
CA ALA A 669 -14.24 -4.72 -3.06
C ALA A 669 -15.52 -3.97 -3.47
N LYS A 670 -15.94 -2.98 -2.67
CA LYS A 670 -17.11 -2.13 -2.95
C LYS A 670 -16.77 -0.85 -3.71
N GLY A 671 -15.53 -0.67 -4.15
CA GLY A 671 -15.04 0.55 -4.79
C GLY A 671 -14.56 1.60 -3.78
N GLU A 672 -14.91 2.86 -3.98
CA GLU A 672 -14.48 3.95 -3.10
C GLU A 672 -14.88 3.71 -1.63
N ARG A 673 -13.92 3.88 -0.73
CA ARG A 673 -14.21 3.91 0.72
C ARG A 673 -14.76 5.27 1.11
N SER A 674 -15.82 5.28 1.91
CA SER A 674 -16.26 6.49 2.59
C SER A 674 -15.25 6.92 3.65
N CYS A 675 -14.68 8.10 3.48
CA CYS A 675 -13.66 8.71 4.35
C CYS A 675 -14.22 9.92 5.11
N MET A 676 -13.37 10.59 5.88
CA MET A 676 -13.80 11.70 6.73
C MET A 676 -13.42 13.06 6.17
N ASN A 677 -12.29 13.16 5.48
CA ASN A 677 -11.79 14.43 4.95
C ASN A 677 -11.03 14.27 3.64
N TYR A 678 -10.99 15.34 2.86
CA TYR A 678 -10.53 15.37 1.49
C TYR A 678 -9.72 16.63 1.21
N LEU A 679 -8.81 16.55 0.23
CA LEU A 679 -8.21 17.71 -0.42
C LEU A 679 -8.78 17.87 -1.82
N HIS A 680 -9.03 19.11 -2.21
CA HIS A 680 -9.55 19.47 -3.51
C HIS A 680 -8.62 20.44 -4.22
N VAL A 681 -8.63 20.39 -5.55
CA VAL A 681 -8.11 21.44 -6.41
C VAL A 681 -9.30 22.26 -6.91
N ARG A 682 -9.35 23.50 -6.51
CA ARG A 682 -10.40 24.45 -6.82
C ARG A 682 -9.85 25.54 -7.74
N ILE A 683 -10.64 25.97 -8.71
CA ILE A 683 -10.33 27.12 -9.56
C ILE A 683 -11.17 28.32 -9.10
N LYS A 684 -10.49 29.38 -8.72
CA LYS A 684 -11.16 30.67 -8.40
C LYS A 684 -11.96 31.16 -9.60
N GLN A 685 -13.14 31.62 -9.33
CA GLN A 685 -14.01 32.28 -10.33
C GLN A 685 -13.60 33.75 -10.53
#